data_f7f84674671da790d9073dbb5873120d
#
_entry.id   f7f84674671da790d9073dbb5873120d
#
_cell.length_a   1.000
_cell.length_b   1.000
_cell.length_c   1.000
_cell.angle_alpha   90.00
_cell.angle_beta   90.00
_cell.angle_gamma   90.00
#
_symmetry.space_group_name_H-M   'P 1'
#
loop_
_entity.id
_entity.type
_entity.pdbx_description
1 polymer ?
#
loop_
_entity_poly.entity_id
_entity_poly.type
_entity_poly.pdbx_seq_one_letter_code
_entity_poly.pdbx_strand_id
1 'polypeptide(L)'
;MEWFPWPEFTLPHLPTFGLPLPVVPEISQAVGTPSQWMIAFPLLAAVLAFYVPQCWARAAGWTVLWAGLAGLLTAIWQVYRVATAGQPQSASTIGSVPLGELTVPLALSVDTLMAMTALTVALVALIVQAFARWYLWYDPNYRQFAATVALFTAAMMLVVHSGDVILTLIGWEVMGWCSFLLIGHHSTKPSAQRAASKALIVTRVADIGFVLGLVALAAGAGSTAIADITDHWSARPGTALTVALLLIITGVAGKSALFPFHDWLPDAMEGPTPASALIHAATMVAAGTVVLAQLFDLLTASDVARLTLAVLACATTLLAALLAFAQPDLKRLLAWSTVSQVALMLAALSAIPASDGPDTALLHLMSHAVFKALLFLTMGWLAVLTGGTLVSYAVSGVRRYASLARPLGFGLLALAGVPPFVGFFSKELILTAAEAGSADAGGSLAAAIVLATVGAGAPLTAAYCMRAWLILNRPDPAAAAMAATPPQRRSVGGIEELFAAPEVIQDAVGVEEAESAISSTARAGVTTLAALTIVGGILPFTSLVDVGLTFNVPLLLASLGLMAATAVAVWAASRGVRTRDAAARLPASLRLAAEQGCGVDTAYQVVVAHPTLALARGVTWLDHHILDGYVRSAGHAATFVGAASEQFSPVKPAPALVLVLAGVLIFAVLGVVLG
;
A
#
# COMPACT_ATOMS: atom_id res chain seq x y z
N MET A 1 -37.27 -4.82 -19.35
CA MET A 1 -36.09 -4.05 -19.76
C MET A 1 -34.98 -5.07 -20.00
N GLU A 2 -34.88 -5.47 -21.27
CA GLU A 2 -34.01 -6.55 -21.71
C GLU A 2 -32.59 -6.05 -21.85
N TRP A 3 -31.66 -6.82 -21.31
CA TRP A 3 -30.24 -6.53 -21.25
C TRP A 3 -29.58 -6.90 -22.60
N PHE A 4 -28.73 -6.02 -23.09
CA PHE A 4 -27.91 -6.17 -24.30
C PHE A 4 -27.14 -7.51 -24.30
N PRO A 5 -27.21 -8.30 -25.36
CA PRO A 5 -26.34 -9.45 -25.54
C PRO A 5 -24.95 -8.96 -26.00
N TRP A 6 -23.92 -9.40 -25.29
CA TRP A 6 -22.54 -9.24 -25.72
C TRP A 6 -22.30 -10.04 -27.02
N PRO A 7 -21.63 -9.46 -28.03
CA PRO A 7 -21.23 -10.26 -29.20
C PRO A 7 -20.21 -11.30 -28.77
N GLU A 8 -20.44 -12.55 -29.17
CA GLU A 8 -19.45 -13.62 -29.07
C GLU A 8 -18.24 -13.26 -29.92
N PHE A 9 -17.15 -12.85 -29.24
CA PHE A 9 -15.85 -12.70 -29.89
C PHE A 9 -15.24 -14.09 -30.05
N THR A 10 -15.40 -14.67 -31.24
CA THR A 10 -14.56 -15.78 -31.71
C THR A 10 -13.18 -15.18 -32.01
N LEU A 11 -12.20 -15.49 -31.16
CA LEU A 11 -10.81 -15.13 -31.39
C LEU A 11 -10.35 -15.79 -32.71
N PRO A 12 -9.74 -15.04 -33.64
CA PRO A 12 -9.11 -15.65 -34.80
C PRO A 12 -7.99 -16.58 -34.33
N HIS A 13 -7.85 -17.73 -34.98
CA HIS A 13 -6.80 -18.70 -34.72
C HIS A 13 -5.45 -18.01 -34.80
N LEU A 14 -4.85 -17.75 -33.61
CA LEU A 14 -3.47 -17.33 -33.51
C LEU A 14 -2.59 -18.48 -34.01
N PRO A 15 -1.58 -18.23 -34.85
CA PRO A 15 -0.63 -19.25 -35.25
C PRO A 15 0.04 -19.79 -33.99
N THR A 16 0.05 -21.11 -33.84
CA THR A 16 0.79 -21.82 -32.82
C THR A 16 2.27 -21.54 -33.04
N PHE A 17 2.78 -20.51 -32.37
CA PHE A 17 4.22 -20.37 -32.16
C PHE A 17 4.63 -21.55 -31.28
N GLY A 18 5.37 -22.48 -31.84
CA GLY A 18 5.98 -23.58 -31.13
C GLY A 18 7.06 -23.08 -30.18
N LEU A 19 6.62 -22.42 -29.11
CA LEU A 19 7.47 -22.19 -27.95
C LEU A 19 7.68 -23.56 -27.30
N PRO A 20 8.91 -24.00 -27.09
CA PRO A 20 9.17 -25.21 -26.31
C PRO A 20 8.51 -25.00 -24.95
N LEU A 21 7.63 -25.93 -24.57
CA LEU A 21 7.07 -25.96 -23.21
C LEU A 21 8.27 -25.92 -22.24
N PRO A 22 8.23 -25.04 -21.21
CA PRO A 22 9.30 -25.02 -20.23
C PRO A 22 9.42 -26.44 -19.66
N VAL A 23 10.64 -26.99 -19.70
CA VAL A 23 10.96 -28.25 -19.06
C VAL A 23 10.61 -28.06 -17.58
N VAL A 24 9.57 -28.75 -17.11
CA VAL A 24 9.22 -28.77 -15.69
C VAL A 24 10.46 -29.29 -14.96
N PRO A 25 11.11 -28.51 -14.09
CA PRO A 25 12.30 -28.98 -13.39
C PRO A 25 11.90 -30.26 -12.64
N GLU A 26 12.72 -31.28 -12.71
CA GLU A 26 12.54 -32.49 -11.93
C GLU A 26 12.38 -32.09 -10.47
N ILE A 27 11.22 -32.42 -9.88
CA ILE A 27 10.91 -32.23 -8.46
C ILE A 27 11.74 -33.26 -7.69
N SER A 28 13.04 -33.10 -7.70
CA SER A 28 13.96 -33.97 -6.98
C SER A 28 14.90 -33.16 -6.09
N GLN A 29 14.35 -32.41 -5.14
CA GLN A 29 15.05 -32.22 -3.86
C GLN A 29 14.02 -31.87 -2.78
N ALA A 30 14.02 -32.73 -1.79
CA ALA A 30 13.13 -32.77 -0.65
C ALA A 30 12.92 -31.42 0.04
N VAL A 31 11.67 -31.18 0.41
CA VAL A 31 11.22 -30.17 1.39
C VAL A 31 11.80 -28.78 1.12
N GLY A 32 11.02 -27.94 0.47
CA GLY A 32 11.37 -26.55 0.13
C GLY A 32 11.95 -25.75 1.30
N THR A 33 12.75 -24.75 0.97
CA THR A 33 13.35 -23.84 1.97
C THR A 33 12.29 -23.08 2.74
N PRO A 34 12.57 -22.57 3.97
CA PRO A 34 11.63 -21.73 4.70
C PRO A 34 11.11 -20.53 3.87
N SER A 35 11.96 -19.90 3.07
CA SER A 35 11.58 -18.80 2.17
C SER A 35 10.50 -19.21 1.16
N GLN A 36 10.60 -20.41 0.59
CA GLN A 36 9.58 -20.94 -0.33
C GLN A 36 8.25 -21.18 0.38
N TRP A 37 8.26 -21.76 1.58
CA TRP A 37 7.05 -22.00 2.36
C TRP A 37 6.39 -20.72 2.84
N MET A 38 7.16 -19.67 3.16
CA MET A 38 6.64 -18.35 3.53
C MET A 38 5.81 -17.71 2.41
N ILE A 39 6.14 -18.00 1.16
CA ILE A 39 5.39 -17.55 -0.02
C ILE A 39 4.25 -18.53 -0.33
N ALA A 40 4.53 -19.83 -0.26
CA ALA A 40 3.59 -20.87 -0.68
C ALA A 40 2.33 -20.96 0.21
N PHE A 41 2.47 -20.90 1.55
CA PHE A 41 1.33 -21.01 2.45
C PHE A 41 0.25 -19.93 2.21
N PRO A 42 0.56 -18.64 2.19
CA PRO A 42 -0.45 -17.63 1.92
C PRO A 42 -0.95 -17.68 0.47
N LEU A 43 -0.13 -18.06 -0.51
CA LEU A 43 -0.56 -18.23 -1.90
C LEU A 43 -1.56 -19.38 -2.04
N LEU A 44 -1.26 -20.54 -1.47
CA LEU A 44 -2.18 -21.69 -1.47
C LEU A 44 -3.48 -21.36 -0.73
N ALA A 45 -3.37 -20.65 0.41
CA ALA A 45 -4.56 -20.20 1.13
C ALA A 45 -5.43 -19.26 0.30
N ALA A 46 -4.82 -18.35 -0.47
CA ALA A 46 -5.55 -17.46 -1.37
C ALA A 46 -6.32 -18.24 -2.43
N VAL A 47 -5.65 -19.19 -3.09
CA VAL A 47 -6.27 -20.06 -4.10
C VAL A 47 -7.39 -20.89 -3.48
N LEU A 48 -7.13 -21.58 -2.40
CA LEU A 48 -8.14 -22.41 -1.73
C LEU A 48 -9.34 -21.58 -1.27
N ALA A 49 -9.09 -20.43 -0.61
CA ALA A 49 -10.16 -19.56 -0.14
C ALA A 49 -11.00 -19.00 -1.30
N PHE A 50 -10.38 -18.72 -2.43
CA PHE A 50 -11.08 -18.21 -3.62
C PHE A 50 -12.03 -19.24 -4.22
N TYR A 51 -11.67 -20.53 -4.24
CA TYR A 51 -12.47 -21.60 -4.82
C TYR A 51 -13.48 -22.25 -3.84
N VAL A 52 -13.41 -21.95 -2.53
CA VAL A 52 -14.42 -22.44 -1.57
C VAL A 52 -15.81 -21.95 -1.99
N PRO A 53 -16.84 -22.82 -2.07
CA PRO A 53 -18.22 -22.41 -2.39
C PRO A 53 -18.75 -21.35 -1.42
N GLN A 54 -19.63 -20.47 -1.92
CA GLN A 54 -20.13 -19.35 -1.12
C GLN A 54 -20.92 -19.80 0.13
N CYS A 55 -21.60 -20.94 0.08
CA CYS A 55 -22.25 -21.54 1.24
C CYS A 55 -21.24 -21.94 2.36
N TRP A 56 -19.95 -22.08 2.03
CA TRP A 56 -18.87 -22.40 2.95
C TRP A 56 -17.89 -21.22 3.17
N ALA A 57 -18.32 -19.99 2.90
CA ALA A 57 -17.45 -18.80 3.02
C ALA A 57 -16.75 -18.69 4.38
N ARG A 58 -17.41 -19.17 5.46
CA ARG A 58 -16.79 -19.24 6.81
C ARG A 58 -15.62 -20.22 6.89
N ALA A 59 -15.61 -21.27 6.08
CA ALA A 59 -14.48 -22.21 6.00
C ALA A 59 -13.25 -21.56 5.37
N ALA A 60 -13.44 -20.66 4.40
CA ALA A 60 -12.34 -19.88 3.83
C ALA A 60 -11.58 -19.08 4.90
N GLY A 61 -12.28 -18.56 5.92
CA GLY A 61 -11.65 -17.91 7.07
C GLY A 61 -10.73 -18.83 7.88
N TRP A 62 -11.09 -20.09 8.03
CA TRP A 62 -10.23 -21.06 8.72
C TRP A 62 -9.02 -21.48 7.86
N THR A 63 -9.18 -21.66 6.55
CA THR A 63 -8.06 -22.01 5.66
C THR A 63 -6.98 -20.93 5.69
N VAL A 64 -7.36 -19.65 5.60
CA VAL A 64 -6.38 -18.54 5.65
C VAL A 64 -5.74 -18.40 7.03
N LEU A 65 -6.46 -18.68 8.12
CA LEU A 65 -5.91 -18.64 9.49
C LEU A 65 -4.90 -19.77 9.73
N TRP A 66 -5.21 -20.99 9.30
CA TRP A 66 -4.27 -22.13 9.45
C TRP A 66 -3.02 -21.93 8.60
N ALA A 67 -3.16 -21.47 7.36
CA ALA A 67 -2.02 -21.16 6.51
C ALA A 67 -1.20 -19.96 7.06
N GLY A 68 -1.87 -18.94 7.61
CA GLY A 68 -1.20 -17.84 8.29
C GLY A 68 -0.42 -18.29 9.53
N LEU A 69 -0.98 -19.22 10.33
CA LEU A 69 -0.27 -19.82 11.46
C LEU A 69 0.93 -20.65 11.01
N ALA A 70 0.77 -21.45 9.95
CA ALA A 70 1.89 -22.21 9.37
C ALA A 70 2.99 -21.28 8.86
N GLY A 71 2.62 -20.18 8.17
CA GLY A 71 3.55 -19.13 7.75
C GLY A 71 4.27 -18.48 8.93
N LEU A 72 3.56 -18.14 10.01
CA LEU A 72 4.15 -17.58 11.23
C LEU A 72 5.16 -18.53 11.89
N LEU A 73 4.80 -19.82 12.02
CA LEU A 73 5.72 -20.83 12.57
C LEU A 73 6.96 -20.99 11.68
N THR A 74 6.78 -20.96 10.37
CA THR A 74 7.91 -21.01 9.41
C THR A 74 8.79 -19.76 9.53
N ALA A 75 8.21 -18.57 9.75
CA ALA A 75 8.96 -17.34 9.96
C ALA A 75 9.80 -17.39 11.25
N ILE A 76 9.21 -17.90 12.35
CA ILE A 76 9.94 -18.11 13.62
C ILE A 76 11.11 -19.08 13.40
N TRP A 77 10.87 -20.18 12.70
CA TRP A 77 11.90 -21.14 12.34
C TRP A 77 13.00 -20.52 11.48
N GLN A 78 12.64 -19.68 10.52
CA GLN A 78 13.59 -18.98 9.66
C GLN A 78 14.48 -18.02 10.45
N VAL A 79 13.91 -17.20 11.32
CA VAL A 79 14.68 -16.28 12.19
C VAL A 79 15.63 -17.09 13.08
N TYR A 80 15.15 -18.18 13.71
CA TYR A 80 16.01 -19.06 14.50
C TYR A 80 17.18 -19.61 13.71
N ARG A 81 16.93 -20.11 12.50
CA ARG A 81 17.98 -20.67 11.63
C ARG A 81 19.02 -19.62 11.24
N VAL A 82 18.59 -18.43 10.81
CA VAL A 82 19.51 -17.37 10.40
C VAL A 82 20.32 -16.86 11.58
N ALA A 83 19.70 -16.67 12.75
CA ALA A 83 20.38 -16.22 13.97
C ALA A 83 21.42 -17.25 14.49
N THR A 84 21.20 -18.56 14.29
CA THR A 84 22.11 -19.61 14.77
C THR A 84 23.19 -19.98 13.75
N ALA A 85 22.95 -19.75 12.43
CA ALA A 85 23.89 -20.12 11.39
C ALA A 85 25.05 -19.14 11.25
N GLY A 86 24.92 -17.91 11.74
CA GLY A 86 25.97 -16.88 11.72
C GLY A 86 26.43 -16.44 10.32
N GLN A 87 25.67 -16.81 9.29
CA GLN A 87 25.95 -16.46 7.89
C GLN A 87 24.63 -16.13 7.17
N PRO A 88 24.62 -15.13 6.27
CA PRO A 88 23.47 -14.93 5.39
C PRO A 88 23.23 -16.24 4.63
N GLN A 89 21.98 -16.73 4.68
CA GLN A 89 21.65 -17.97 3.98
C GLN A 89 21.91 -17.78 2.50
N SER A 90 22.63 -18.70 1.90
CA SER A 90 22.85 -18.77 0.47
C SER A 90 21.52 -18.69 -0.27
N ALA A 91 21.49 -17.94 -1.35
CA ALA A 91 20.33 -17.81 -2.21
C ALA A 91 19.80 -19.21 -2.59
N SER A 92 18.53 -19.46 -2.31
CA SER A 92 17.85 -20.64 -2.82
C SER A 92 17.14 -20.25 -4.11
N THR A 93 17.28 -21.07 -5.16
CA THR A 93 16.57 -20.84 -6.42
C THR A 93 15.28 -21.64 -6.46
N ILE A 94 14.16 -21.01 -6.88
CA ILE A 94 12.91 -21.71 -7.17
C ILE A 94 13.04 -22.45 -8.51
N GLY A 95 13.83 -21.91 -9.43
CA GLY A 95 14.08 -22.41 -10.78
C GLY A 95 14.81 -21.38 -11.60
N SER A 96 14.95 -21.62 -12.90
CA SER A 96 15.49 -20.62 -13.83
C SER A 96 14.61 -20.56 -15.09
N VAL A 97 14.40 -19.35 -15.60
CA VAL A 97 13.62 -19.11 -16.82
C VAL A 97 14.53 -18.48 -17.87
N PRO A 98 14.73 -19.12 -19.02
CA PRO A 98 15.50 -18.50 -20.09
C PRO A 98 14.66 -17.42 -20.79
N LEU A 99 15.20 -16.20 -20.88
CA LEU A 99 14.62 -15.07 -21.61
C LEU A 99 15.62 -14.62 -22.69
N GLY A 100 15.63 -15.30 -23.83
CA GLY A 100 16.61 -15.08 -24.90
C GLY A 100 18.02 -15.45 -24.43
N GLU A 101 18.95 -14.51 -24.44
CA GLU A 101 20.32 -14.71 -23.95
C GLU A 101 20.46 -14.58 -22.43
N LEU A 102 19.45 -14.01 -21.75
CA LEU A 102 19.43 -13.83 -20.31
C LEU A 102 18.76 -15.02 -19.62
N THR A 103 19.36 -15.53 -18.56
CA THR A 103 18.74 -16.53 -17.69
C THR A 103 18.34 -15.88 -16.38
N VAL A 104 17.03 -15.90 -16.07
CA VAL A 104 16.48 -15.38 -14.82
C VAL A 104 16.54 -16.49 -13.77
N PRO A 105 17.36 -16.36 -12.70
CA PRO A 105 17.58 -17.45 -11.76
C PRO A 105 16.45 -17.68 -10.75
N LEU A 106 15.41 -16.83 -10.71
CA LEU A 106 14.33 -16.87 -9.70
C LEU A 106 14.87 -17.11 -8.29
N ALA A 107 15.87 -16.33 -7.92
CA ALA A 107 16.59 -16.49 -6.66
C ALA A 107 15.80 -15.90 -5.48
N LEU A 108 15.81 -16.61 -4.35
CA LEU A 108 15.36 -16.11 -3.05
C LEU A 108 16.59 -15.91 -2.17
N SER A 109 16.65 -14.76 -1.49
CA SER A 109 17.71 -14.41 -0.54
C SER A 109 17.08 -13.88 0.74
N VAL A 110 17.66 -14.18 1.88
CA VAL A 110 17.20 -13.67 3.16
C VAL A 110 18.36 -13.52 4.13
N ASP A 111 18.48 -12.36 4.71
CA ASP A 111 19.34 -12.06 5.86
C ASP A 111 18.51 -12.02 7.15
N THR A 112 19.14 -11.73 8.28
CA THR A 112 18.50 -11.67 9.58
C THR A 112 17.38 -10.64 9.63
N LEU A 113 17.59 -9.45 9.06
CA LEU A 113 16.62 -8.36 9.09
C LEU A 113 15.42 -8.63 8.18
N MET A 114 15.69 -9.19 6.99
CA MET A 114 14.61 -9.61 6.08
C MET A 114 13.80 -10.77 6.70
N ALA A 115 14.44 -11.71 7.40
CA ALA A 115 13.74 -12.76 8.14
C ALA A 115 12.86 -12.20 9.26
N MET A 116 13.33 -11.20 10.00
CA MET A 116 12.55 -10.51 11.04
C MET A 116 11.44 -9.65 10.45
N THR A 117 11.68 -9.01 9.32
CA THR A 117 10.65 -8.29 8.57
C THR A 117 9.56 -9.26 8.10
N ALA A 118 9.92 -10.41 7.55
CA ALA A 118 8.99 -11.47 7.17
C ALA A 118 8.17 -11.98 8.37
N LEU A 119 8.81 -12.19 9.53
CA LEU A 119 8.15 -12.56 10.77
C LEU A 119 7.10 -11.51 11.18
N THR A 120 7.46 -10.23 11.10
CA THR A 120 6.55 -9.11 11.42
C THR A 120 5.35 -9.08 10.46
N VAL A 121 5.59 -9.24 9.16
CA VAL A 121 4.53 -9.31 8.13
C VAL A 121 3.61 -10.50 8.38
N ALA A 122 4.16 -11.71 8.64
CA ALA A 122 3.39 -12.92 8.92
C ALA A 122 2.47 -12.75 10.15
N LEU A 123 3.02 -12.18 11.22
CA LEU A 123 2.29 -11.94 12.47
C LEU A 123 1.15 -10.94 12.26
N VAL A 124 1.44 -9.79 11.65
CA VAL A 124 0.42 -8.76 11.38
C VAL A 124 -0.66 -9.30 10.45
N ALA A 125 -0.29 -10.02 9.38
CA ALA A 125 -1.25 -10.61 8.45
C ALA A 125 -2.16 -11.63 9.12
N LEU A 126 -1.63 -12.51 9.98
CA LEU A 126 -2.43 -13.47 10.75
C LEU A 126 -3.42 -12.77 11.67
N ILE A 127 -2.98 -11.75 12.41
CA ILE A 127 -3.85 -10.98 13.33
C ILE A 127 -4.92 -10.21 12.53
N VAL A 128 -4.57 -9.61 11.40
CA VAL A 128 -5.53 -8.93 10.52
C VAL A 128 -6.56 -9.91 9.98
N GLN A 129 -6.18 -11.11 9.54
CA GLN A 129 -7.12 -12.14 9.10
C GLN A 129 -8.05 -12.61 10.23
N ALA A 130 -7.50 -12.80 11.44
CA ALA A 130 -8.30 -13.18 12.62
C ALA A 130 -9.32 -12.07 12.98
N PHE A 131 -8.92 -10.81 12.90
CA PHE A 131 -9.80 -9.68 13.13
C PHE A 131 -10.83 -9.51 12.01
N ALA A 132 -10.42 -9.65 10.75
CA ALA A 132 -11.30 -9.52 9.59
C ALA A 132 -12.44 -10.54 9.62
N ARG A 133 -12.17 -11.76 10.10
CA ARG A 133 -13.19 -12.80 10.25
C ARG A 133 -14.33 -12.39 11.19
N TRP A 134 -14.04 -11.60 12.22
CA TRP A 134 -15.03 -11.00 13.10
C TRP A 134 -15.65 -9.75 12.47
N TYR A 135 -14.83 -8.84 11.96
CA TYR A 135 -15.23 -7.54 11.46
C TYR A 135 -16.16 -7.64 10.22
N LEU A 136 -15.92 -8.60 9.33
CA LEU A 136 -16.68 -8.86 8.10
C LEU A 136 -17.55 -10.12 8.21
N TRP A 137 -17.99 -10.49 9.42
CA TRP A 137 -18.73 -11.73 9.66
C TRP A 137 -19.99 -11.89 8.81
N TYR A 138 -20.68 -10.81 8.53
CA TYR A 138 -21.92 -10.78 7.73
C TYR A 138 -21.70 -10.28 6.29
N ASP A 139 -20.46 -9.97 5.89
CA ASP A 139 -20.17 -9.51 4.56
C ASP A 139 -20.26 -10.67 3.56
N PRO A 140 -21.12 -10.58 2.52
CA PRO A 140 -21.26 -11.64 1.52
C PRO A 140 -19.97 -11.86 0.72
N ASN A 141 -19.10 -10.87 0.63
CA ASN A 141 -17.85 -10.91 -0.10
C ASN A 141 -16.64 -11.26 0.80
N TYR A 142 -16.87 -11.65 2.06
CA TYR A 142 -15.79 -12.01 3.01
C TYR A 142 -14.79 -13.02 2.44
N ARG A 143 -15.25 -14.02 1.70
CA ARG A 143 -14.39 -15.02 1.05
C ARG A 143 -13.38 -14.38 0.11
N GLN A 144 -13.82 -13.47 -0.76
CA GLN A 144 -12.95 -12.74 -1.70
C GLN A 144 -11.97 -11.86 -0.93
N PHE A 145 -12.45 -11.19 0.11
CA PHE A 145 -11.61 -10.39 1.00
C PHE A 145 -10.48 -11.23 1.62
N ALA A 146 -10.81 -12.37 2.24
CA ALA A 146 -9.85 -13.25 2.90
C ALA A 146 -8.81 -13.81 1.90
N ALA A 147 -9.26 -14.22 0.71
CA ALA A 147 -8.39 -14.68 -0.37
C ALA A 147 -7.44 -13.56 -0.86
N THR A 148 -7.96 -12.34 -1.05
CA THR A 148 -7.15 -11.19 -1.50
C THR A 148 -6.11 -10.79 -0.44
N VAL A 149 -6.46 -10.80 0.85
CA VAL A 149 -5.50 -10.53 1.95
C VAL A 149 -4.41 -11.61 1.99
N ALA A 150 -4.75 -12.88 1.76
CA ALA A 150 -3.76 -13.95 1.71
C ALA A 150 -2.82 -13.79 0.49
N LEU A 151 -3.35 -13.46 -0.69
CA LEU A 151 -2.56 -13.19 -1.89
C LEU A 151 -1.64 -11.96 -1.69
N PHE A 152 -2.16 -10.92 -1.06
CA PHE A 152 -1.39 -9.72 -0.73
C PHE A 152 -0.22 -10.04 0.21
N THR A 153 -0.46 -10.92 1.20
CA THR A 153 0.59 -11.41 2.10
C THR A 153 1.65 -12.21 1.34
N ALA A 154 1.24 -13.12 0.44
CA ALA A 154 2.16 -13.87 -0.41
C ALA A 154 3.04 -12.95 -1.27
N ALA A 155 2.45 -11.91 -1.85
CA ALA A 155 3.16 -10.93 -2.67
C ALA A 155 4.19 -10.14 -1.85
N MET A 156 3.86 -9.72 -0.62
CA MET A 156 4.82 -9.06 0.26
C MET A 156 5.93 -10.01 0.71
N MET A 157 5.60 -11.28 1.01
CA MET A 157 6.61 -12.29 1.32
C MET A 157 7.57 -12.51 0.14
N LEU A 158 7.04 -12.49 -1.10
CA LEU A 158 7.87 -12.59 -2.29
C LEU A 158 8.86 -11.42 -2.40
N VAL A 159 8.43 -10.18 -2.15
CA VAL A 159 9.32 -9.01 -2.17
C VAL A 159 10.39 -9.09 -1.08
N VAL A 160 10.01 -9.47 0.15
CA VAL A 160 10.95 -9.56 1.29
C VAL A 160 12.03 -10.62 1.06
N HIS A 161 11.66 -11.76 0.41
CA HIS A 161 12.59 -12.86 0.16
C HIS A 161 13.25 -12.81 -1.23
N SER A 162 12.96 -11.79 -2.02
CA SER A 162 13.46 -11.73 -3.39
C SER A 162 14.97 -11.49 -3.44
N GLY A 163 15.68 -12.38 -4.11
CA GLY A 163 17.07 -12.20 -4.52
C GLY A 163 17.21 -11.84 -6.01
N ASP A 164 16.08 -11.56 -6.68
CA ASP A 164 16.00 -11.31 -8.12
C ASP A 164 15.00 -10.18 -8.41
N VAL A 165 15.39 -9.23 -9.26
CA VAL A 165 14.55 -8.05 -9.56
C VAL A 165 13.23 -8.40 -10.25
N ILE A 166 13.14 -9.54 -10.96
CA ILE A 166 11.91 -10.00 -11.59
C ILE A 166 10.92 -10.50 -10.53
N LEU A 167 11.40 -11.25 -9.51
CA LEU A 167 10.56 -11.67 -8.39
C LEU A 167 10.09 -10.46 -7.56
N THR A 168 10.99 -9.49 -7.33
CA THR A 168 10.63 -8.21 -6.71
C THR A 168 9.50 -7.54 -7.48
N LEU A 169 9.61 -7.45 -8.82
CA LEU A 169 8.61 -6.83 -9.68
C LEU A 169 7.29 -7.59 -9.64
N ILE A 170 7.30 -8.92 -9.70
CA ILE A 170 6.07 -9.73 -9.61
C ILE A 170 5.35 -9.46 -8.29
N GLY A 171 6.05 -9.53 -7.15
CA GLY A 171 5.46 -9.24 -5.85
C GLY A 171 4.92 -7.81 -5.75
N TRP A 172 5.69 -6.85 -6.26
CA TRP A 172 5.31 -5.44 -6.34
C TRP A 172 4.02 -5.20 -7.10
N GLU A 173 3.86 -5.82 -8.27
CA GLU A 173 2.70 -5.70 -9.13
C GLU A 173 1.46 -6.36 -8.54
N VAL A 174 1.61 -7.58 -7.99
CA VAL A 174 0.50 -8.30 -7.34
C VAL A 174 -0.01 -7.54 -6.12
N MET A 175 0.87 -6.92 -5.32
CA MET A 175 0.46 -6.05 -4.21
C MET A 175 -0.40 -4.86 -4.70
N GLY A 176 -0.03 -4.24 -5.82
CA GLY A 176 -0.81 -3.15 -6.41
C GLY A 176 -2.23 -3.58 -6.75
N TRP A 177 -2.40 -4.73 -7.38
CA TRP A 177 -3.72 -5.31 -7.69
C TRP A 177 -4.51 -5.66 -6.44
N CYS A 178 -3.89 -6.31 -5.46
CA CYS A 178 -4.57 -6.65 -4.21
C CYS A 178 -5.06 -5.40 -3.47
N SER A 179 -4.28 -4.32 -3.46
CA SER A 179 -4.70 -3.07 -2.83
C SER A 179 -5.92 -2.45 -3.51
N PHE A 180 -5.97 -2.43 -4.85
CA PHE A 180 -7.13 -2.00 -5.61
C PHE A 180 -8.40 -2.77 -5.22
N LEU A 181 -8.31 -4.11 -5.15
CA LEU A 181 -9.43 -4.97 -4.77
C LEU A 181 -9.86 -4.74 -3.31
N LEU A 182 -8.92 -4.53 -2.40
CA LEU A 182 -9.19 -4.32 -0.98
C LEU A 182 -9.80 -2.94 -0.70
N ILE A 183 -9.32 -1.88 -1.36
CA ILE A 183 -9.88 -0.54 -1.25
C ILE A 183 -11.28 -0.50 -1.85
N GLY A 184 -11.46 -1.15 -3.02
CA GLY A 184 -12.73 -1.26 -3.73
C GLY A 184 -13.66 -2.36 -3.23
N HIS A 185 -13.40 -2.97 -2.06
CA HIS A 185 -14.20 -4.10 -1.54
C HIS A 185 -15.70 -3.82 -1.53
N HIS A 186 -16.11 -2.65 -1.08
CA HIS A 186 -17.49 -2.18 -1.14
C HIS A 186 -17.76 -1.45 -2.47
N SER A 187 -17.61 -2.16 -3.60
CA SER A 187 -17.70 -1.61 -4.96
C SER A 187 -19.06 -0.99 -5.32
N THR A 188 -20.10 -1.22 -4.53
CA THR A 188 -21.40 -0.54 -4.68
C THR A 188 -21.35 0.92 -4.27
N LYS A 189 -20.34 1.35 -3.50
CA LYS A 189 -20.15 2.74 -3.07
C LYS A 189 -19.30 3.49 -4.11
N PRO A 190 -19.82 4.58 -4.73
CA PRO A 190 -19.04 5.35 -5.71
C PRO A 190 -17.74 5.98 -5.14
N SER A 191 -17.71 6.27 -3.84
CA SER A 191 -16.50 6.76 -3.15
C SER A 191 -15.40 5.70 -3.13
N ALA A 192 -15.74 4.43 -2.81
CA ALA A 192 -14.79 3.33 -2.78
C ALA A 192 -14.26 3.00 -4.19
N GLN A 193 -15.11 3.05 -5.23
CA GLN A 193 -14.68 2.88 -6.62
C GLN A 193 -13.66 3.95 -7.03
N ARG A 194 -13.97 5.23 -6.73
CA ARG A 194 -13.04 6.35 -7.05
C ARG A 194 -11.73 6.22 -6.30
N ALA A 195 -11.77 5.90 -5.01
CA ALA A 195 -10.58 5.72 -4.18
C ALA A 195 -9.69 4.57 -4.70
N ALA A 196 -10.29 3.42 -5.03
CA ALA A 196 -9.58 2.28 -5.59
C ALA A 196 -8.93 2.62 -6.94
N SER A 197 -9.70 3.24 -7.86
CA SER A 197 -9.19 3.63 -9.17
C SER A 197 -8.08 4.68 -9.07
N LYS A 198 -8.21 5.67 -8.15
CA LYS A 198 -7.16 6.67 -7.89
C LYS A 198 -5.89 5.99 -7.39
N ALA A 199 -5.98 5.10 -6.39
CA ALA A 199 -4.84 4.38 -5.86
C ALA A 199 -4.13 3.56 -6.95
N LEU A 200 -4.89 2.83 -7.78
CA LEU A 200 -4.34 2.05 -8.89
C LEU A 200 -3.62 2.93 -9.91
N ILE A 201 -4.25 4.01 -10.39
CA ILE A 201 -3.69 4.87 -11.44
C ILE A 201 -2.43 5.57 -10.95
N VAL A 202 -2.47 6.18 -9.75
CA VAL A 202 -1.33 6.93 -9.20
C VAL A 202 -0.12 6.01 -9.02
N THR A 203 -0.33 4.82 -8.43
CA THR A 203 0.77 3.87 -8.23
C THR A 203 1.28 3.32 -9.55
N ARG A 204 0.42 3.01 -10.53
CA ARG A 204 0.81 2.50 -11.85
C ARG A 204 1.63 3.50 -12.67
N VAL A 205 1.28 4.78 -12.62
CA VAL A 205 2.08 5.83 -13.30
C VAL A 205 3.48 5.90 -12.69
N ALA A 206 3.59 5.81 -11.38
CA ALA A 206 4.87 5.80 -10.69
C ALA A 206 5.66 4.49 -10.96
N ASP A 207 4.98 3.35 -11.06
CA ASP A 207 5.57 2.03 -11.32
C ASP A 207 6.27 1.96 -12.68
N ILE A 208 5.91 2.81 -13.67
CA ILE A 208 6.66 2.93 -14.94
C ILE A 208 8.13 3.25 -14.67
N GLY A 209 8.39 4.22 -13.78
CA GLY A 209 9.76 4.55 -13.36
C GLY A 209 10.44 3.36 -12.68
N PHE A 210 9.73 2.68 -11.77
CA PHE A 210 10.26 1.52 -11.06
C PHE A 210 10.73 0.41 -12.01
N VAL A 211 9.87 0.02 -12.96
CA VAL A 211 10.18 -1.00 -13.96
C VAL A 211 11.38 -0.59 -14.81
N LEU A 212 11.39 0.64 -15.35
CA LEU A 212 12.47 1.13 -16.17
C LEU A 212 13.80 1.18 -15.41
N GLY A 213 13.78 1.58 -14.13
CA GLY A 213 14.96 1.61 -13.28
C GLY A 213 15.52 0.21 -13.01
N LEU A 214 14.66 -0.77 -12.64
CA LEU A 214 15.08 -2.15 -12.43
C LEU A 214 15.63 -2.79 -13.72
N VAL A 215 14.97 -2.57 -14.86
CA VAL A 215 15.41 -3.06 -16.16
C VAL A 215 16.77 -2.44 -16.54
N ALA A 216 16.97 -1.14 -16.28
CA ALA A 216 18.25 -0.47 -16.56
C ALA A 216 19.39 -1.06 -15.71
N LEU A 217 19.14 -1.33 -14.41
CA LEU A 217 20.13 -1.98 -13.54
C LEU A 217 20.46 -3.39 -14.03
N ALA A 218 19.44 -4.21 -14.33
CA ALA A 218 19.64 -5.58 -14.79
C ALA A 218 20.34 -5.65 -16.16
N ALA A 219 19.93 -4.83 -17.11
CA ALA A 219 20.54 -4.76 -18.44
C ALA A 219 22.01 -4.32 -18.37
N GLY A 220 22.33 -3.36 -17.51
CA GLY A 220 23.71 -2.90 -17.31
C GLY A 220 24.62 -3.96 -16.67
N ALA A 221 24.06 -4.75 -15.74
CA ALA A 221 24.79 -5.84 -15.08
C ALA A 221 24.82 -7.15 -15.90
N GLY A 222 23.91 -7.30 -16.89
CA GLY A 222 23.75 -8.56 -17.63
C GLY A 222 23.16 -9.69 -16.78
N SER A 223 22.54 -9.37 -15.63
CA SER A 223 21.93 -10.31 -14.69
C SER A 223 20.70 -9.69 -14.02
N THR A 224 19.74 -10.53 -13.62
CA THR A 224 18.60 -10.12 -12.84
C THR A 224 18.76 -10.36 -11.33
N ALA A 225 19.82 -11.09 -10.93
CA ALA A 225 20.14 -11.34 -9.53
C ALA A 225 20.59 -10.03 -8.85
N ILE A 226 20.01 -9.71 -7.70
CA ILE A 226 20.29 -8.48 -6.95
C ILE A 226 21.77 -8.42 -6.54
N ALA A 227 22.37 -9.56 -6.17
CA ALA A 227 23.78 -9.62 -5.81
C ALA A 227 24.71 -9.21 -6.98
N ASP A 228 24.49 -9.79 -8.17
CA ASP A 228 25.27 -9.47 -9.36
C ASP A 228 25.12 -8.01 -9.78
N ILE A 229 23.87 -7.48 -9.67
CA ILE A 229 23.55 -6.07 -9.93
C ILE A 229 24.33 -5.19 -8.96
N THR A 230 24.30 -5.51 -7.68
CA THR A 230 24.99 -4.74 -6.63
C THR A 230 26.51 -4.75 -6.87
N ASP A 231 27.10 -5.91 -7.11
CA ASP A 231 28.53 -6.04 -7.38
C ASP A 231 28.95 -5.24 -8.63
N HIS A 232 28.16 -5.34 -9.71
CA HIS A 232 28.47 -4.63 -10.95
C HIS A 232 28.45 -3.11 -10.78
N TRP A 233 27.37 -2.58 -10.19
CA TRP A 233 27.16 -1.15 -10.11
C TRP A 233 27.91 -0.47 -8.97
N SER A 234 28.22 -1.17 -7.87
CA SER A 234 29.09 -0.65 -6.80
C SER A 234 30.52 -0.42 -7.31
N ALA A 235 30.97 -1.26 -8.23
CA ALA A 235 32.30 -1.08 -8.88
C ALA A 235 32.28 0.04 -9.94
N ARG A 236 31.12 0.51 -10.39
CA ARG A 236 30.97 1.49 -11.49
C ARG A 236 29.94 2.57 -11.15
N PRO A 237 30.14 3.35 -10.08
CA PRO A 237 29.24 4.45 -9.76
C PRO A 237 29.29 5.51 -10.86
N GLY A 238 28.13 6.10 -11.19
CA GLY A 238 28.07 7.12 -12.24
C GLY A 238 26.65 7.55 -12.61
N THR A 239 26.53 8.34 -13.66
CA THR A 239 25.25 8.93 -14.09
C THR A 239 24.20 7.87 -14.42
N ALA A 240 24.59 6.75 -15.03
CA ALA A 240 23.67 5.67 -15.38
C ALA A 240 23.03 5.03 -14.13
N LEU A 241 23.83 4.72 -13.10
CA LEU A 241 23.35 4.25 -11.81
C LEU A 241 22.40 5.27 -11.18
N THR A 242 22.81 6.54 -11.14
CA THR A 242 21.99 7.62 -10.57
C THR A 242 20.64 7.73 -11.27
N VAL A 243 20.60 7.70 -12.60
CA VAL A 243 19.32 7.76 -13.35
C VAL A 243 18.44 6.56 -13.05
N ALA A 244 19.02 5.34 -13.01
CA ALA A 244 18.28 4.14 -12.67
C ALA A 244 17.69 4.21 -11.26
N LEU A 245 18.45 4.69 -10.27
CA LEU A 245 17.97 4.88 -8.89
C LEU A 245 16.88 5.95 -8.79
N LEU A 246 17.01 7.07 -9.51
CA LEU A 246 15.96 8.10 -9.54
C LEU A 246 14.64 7.56 -10.12
N LEU A 247 14.71 6.72 -11.14
CA LEU A 247 13.55 6.03 -11.69
C LEU A 247 12.92 5.07 -10.67
N ILE A 248 13.74 4.29 -9.94
CA ILE A 248 13.27 3.40 -8.86
C ILE A 248 12.62 4.23 -7.74
N ILE A 249 13.24 5.34 -7.32
CA ILE A 249 12.70 6.25 -6.30
C ILE A 249 11.33 6.80 -6.73
N THR A 250 11.09 7.04 -8.02
CA THR A 250 9.77 7.47 -8.51
C THR A 250 8.70 6.43 -8.22
N GLY A 251 8.96 5.14 -8.50
CA GLY A 251 8.03 4.05 -8.18
C GLY A 251 7.83 3.85 -6.67
N VAL A 252 8.93 3.92 -5.91
CA VAL A 252 8.89 3.90 -4.44
C VAL A 252 8.04 5.04 -3.91
N ALA A 253 8.18 6.26 -4.45
CA ALA A 253 7.38 7.42 -4.07
C ALA A 253 5.88 7.18 -4.33
N GLY A 254 5.52 6.50 -5.42
CA GLY A 254 4.14 6.12 -5.72
C GLY A 254 3.54 5.20 -4.68
N LYS A 255 4.15 4.05 -4.42
CA LYS A 255 3.62 3.04 -3.46
C LYS A 255 3.75 3.46 -2.01
N SER A 256 4.83 4.14 -1.65
CA SER A 256 5.05 4.65 -0.29
C SER A 256 4.35 5.99 -0.03
N ALA A 257 3.55 6.46 -0.98
CA ALA A 257 2.78 7.68 -0.88
C ALA A 257 3.64 8.92 -0.51
N LEU A 258 4.82 9.08 -1.13
CA LEU A 258 5.61 10.31 -1.01
C LEU A 258 5.03 11.41 -1.92
N PHE A 259 5.26 12.66 -1.55
CA PHE A 259 4.97 13.79 -2.42
C PHE A 259 5.69 13.63 -3.79
N PRO A 260 5.01 13.87 -4.91
CA PRO A 260 3.62 14.32 -5.06
C PRO A 260 2.55 13.21 -5.06
N PHE A 261 2.90 11.95 -4.99
CA PHE A 261 2.01 10.78 -5.14
C PHE A 261 1.27 10.36 -3.85
N HIS A 262 1.19 11.24 -2.84
CA HIS A 262 0.73 10.88 -1.48
C HIS A 262 -0.79 10.79 -1.29
N ASP A 263 -1.56 11.40 -2.17
CA ASP A 263 -2.97 11.73 -1.95
C ASP A 263 -3.94 10.53 -2.09
N TRP A 264 -3.49 9.43 -2.70
CA TRP A 264 -4.30 8.21 -2.79
C TRP A 264 -4.46 7.48 -1.44
N LEU A 265 -3.47 7.62 -0.54
CA LEU A 265 -3.42 6.82 0.68
C LEU A 265 -4.49 7.21 1.71
N PRO A 266 -4.79 8.50 1.97
CA PRO A 266 -5.93 8.89 2.80
C PRO A 266 -7.29 8.51 2.20
N ASP A 267 -7.42 8.48 0.87
CA ASP A 267 -8.65 8.05 0.21
C ASP A 267 -8.84 6.53 0.26
N ALA A 268 -7.76 5.76 0.38
CA ALA A 268 -7.81 4.32 0.60
C ALA A 268 -8.55 3.91 1.90
N MET A 269 -8.90 4.88 2.76
CA MET A 269 -9.71 4.67 3.97
C MET A 269 -11.17 4.27 3.68
N GLU A 270 -11.62 4.34 2.44
CA GLU A 270 -12.93 3.82 2.01
C GLU A 270 -13.02 2.28 2.09
N GLY A 271 -11.89 1.58 2.05
CA GLY A 271 -11.83 0.13 2.25
C GLY A 271 -12.14 -0.28 3.70
N PRO A 272 -12.48 -1.58 3.93
CA PRO A 272 -12.67 -2.12 5.28
C PRO A 272 -11.45 -1.89 6.17
N THR A 273 -11.67 -1.64 7.46
CA THR A 273 -10.58 -1.34 8.39
C THR A 273 -9.49 -2.41 8.48
N PRO A 274 -9.77 -3.73 8.42
CA PRO A 274 -8.71 -4.74 8.35
C PRO A 274 -7.83 -4.62 7.10
N ALA A 275 -8.40 -4.24 5.94
CA ALA A 275 -7.62 -3.95 4.73
C ALA A 275 -6.69 -2.75 4.95
N SER A 276 -7.24 -1.66 5.52
CA SER A 276 -6.44 -0.48 5.86
C SER A 276 -5.32 -0.84 6.83
N ALA A 277 -5.57 -1.67 7.85
CA ALA A 277 -4.56 -2.12 8.80
C ALA A 277 -3.38 -2.81 8.08
N LEU A 278 -3.66 -3.71 7.13
CA LEU A 278 -2.61 -4.43 6.41
C LEU A 278 -1.84 -3.53 5.44
N ILE A 279 -2.54 -2.77 4.60
CA ILE A 279 -1.94 -1.85 3.61
C ILE A 279 -0.99 -0.86 4.29
N HIS A 280 -1.42 -0.29 5.42
CA HIS A 280 -0.70 0.79 6.09
C HIS A 280 0.35 0.32 7.10
N ALA A 281 0.24 -0.91 7.64
CA ALA A 281 1.14 -1.34 8.71
C ALA A 281 2.42 -1.99 8.17
N ALA A 282 2.29 -3.07 7.38
CA ALA A 282 3.41 -3.98 7.16
C ALA A 282 3.63 -4.37 5.69
N THR A 283 2.85 -3.81 4.75
CA THR A 283 2.88 -4.32 3.38
C THR A 283 3.11 -3.22 2.33
N MET A 284 2.12 -2.84 1.54
CA MET A 284 2.29 -2.06 0.33
C MET A 284 3.12 -0.79 0.50
N VAL A 285 2.80 0.04 1.51
CA VAL A 285 3.50 1.32 1.72
C VAL A 285 4.92 1.14 2.23
N ALA A 286 5.20 0.01 2.89
CA ALA A 286 6.51 -0.35 3.42
C ALA A 286 7.40 -1.08 2.40
N ALA A 287 6.83 -1.61 1.31
CA ALA A 287 7.57 -2.35 0.29
C ALA A 287 8.70 -1.52 -0.35
N GLY A 288 8.49 -0.20 -0.52
CA GLY A 288 9.53 0.70 -1.00
C GLY A 288 10.75 0.76 -0.09
N THR A 289 10.54 0.74 1.22
CA THR A 289 11.63 0.68 2.21
C THR A 289 12.40 -0.64 2.11
N VAL A 290 11.69 -1.78 1.95
CA VAL A 290 12.32 -3.09 1.78
C VAL A 290 13.18 -3.14 0.52
N VAL A 291 12.65 -2.70 -0.62
CA VAL A 291 13.39 -2.71 -1.90
C VAL A 291 14.62 -1.80 -1.84
N LEU A 292 14.50 -0.58 -1.31
CA LEU A 292 15.66 0.31 -1.17
C LEU A 292 16.65 -0.17 -0.11
N ALA A 293 16.21 -0.93 0.89
CA ALA A 293 17.11 -1.60 1.82
C ALA A 293 17.90 -2.73 1.14
N GLN A 294 17.27 -3.51 0.25
CA GLN A 294 17.96 -4.53 -0.57
C GLN A 294 18.95 -3.92 -1.58
N LEU A 295 18.71 -2.66 -1.99
CA LEU A 295 19.58 -1.91 -2.91
C LEU A 295 20.38 -0.83 -2.17
N PHE A 296 20.60 -0.98 -0.85
CA PHE A 296 21.19 0.06 -0.01
C PHE A 296 22.60 0.46 -0.46
N ASP A 297 23.44 -0.51 -0.82
CA ASP A 297 24.79 -0.26 -1.29
C ASP A 297 24.80 0.58 -2.58
N LEU A 298 23.84 0.34 -3.48
CA LEU A 298 23.69 1.15 -4.70
C LEU A 298 23.19 2.56 -4.37
N LEU A 299 22.26 2.68 -3.42
CA LEU A 299 21.75 3.98 -2.97
C LEU A 299 22.86 4.83 -2.37
N THR A 300 23.73 4.22 -1.56
CA THR A 300 24.88 4.91 -0.93
C THR A 300 25.97 5.29 -1.93
N ALA A 301 26.06 4.61 -3.06
CA ALA A 301 26.99 4.94 -4.15
C ALA A 301 26.56 6.17 -4.98
N SER A 302 25.37 6.77 -4.73
CA SER A 302 24.88 7.94 -5.46
C SER A 302 24.37 9.04 -4.53
N ASP A 303 25.17 10.07 -4.30
CA ASP A 303 24.78 11.22 -3.47
C ASP A 303 23.55 11.95 -3.99
N VAL A 304 23.36 12.02 -5.32
CA VAL A 304 22.20 12.65 -5.95
C VAL A 304 20.92 11.85 -5.66
N ALA A 305 20.98 10.53 -5.73
CA ALA A 305 19.84 9.68 -5.41
C ALA A 305 19.49 9.77 -3.90
N ARG A 306 20.50 9.73 -3.02
CA ARG A 306 20.32 9.92 -1.57
C ARG A 306 19.70 11.28 -1.26
N LEU A 307 20.24 12.37 -1.81
CA LEU A 307 19.72 13.71 -1.58
C LEU A 307 18.28 13.86 -2.10
N THR A 308 17.98 13.32 -3.28
CA THR A 308 16.64 13.35 -3.85
C THR A 308 15.65 12.61 -2.94
N LEU A 309 16.01 11.42 -2.47
CA LEU A 309 15.20 10.65 -1.54
C LEU A 309 15.00 11.41 -0.22
N ALA A 310 16.07 11.99 0.34
CA ALA A 310 16.01 12.81 1.56
C ALA A 310 15.02 13.96 1.42
N VAL A 311 15.13 14.75 0.35
CA VAL A 311 14.25 15.93 0.13
C VAL A 311 12.79 15.50 -0.01
N LEU A 312 12.48 14.48 -0.84
CA LEU A 312 11.13 13.99 -1.03
C LEU A 312 10.54 13.43 0.26
N ALA A 313 11.30 12.59 0.95
CA ALA A 313 10.86 11.95 2.18
C ALA A 313 10.69 12.94 3.33
N CYS A 314 11.63 13.87 3.51
CA CYS A 314 11.54 14.88 4.57
C CYS A 314 10.39 15.85 4.36
N ALA A 315 10.20 16.36 3.13
CA ALA A 315 9.07 17.20 2.79
C ALA A 315 7.74 16.48 3.06
N THR A 316 7.65 15.20 2.67
CA THR A 316 6.46 14.38 2.89
C THR A 316 6.21 14.14 4.38
N THR A 317 7.26 13.84 5.17
CA THR A 317 7.17 13.60 6.62
C THR A 317 6.51 14.78 7.33
N LEU A 318 6.98 16.00 7.07
CA LEU A 318 6.47 17.20 7.70
C LEU A 318 5.06 17.57 7.20
N LEU A 319 4.85 17.55 5.89
CA LEU A 319 3.55 17.83 5.29
C LEU A 319 2.47 16.90 5.83
N ALA A 320 2.73 15.59 5.82
CA ALA A 320 1.76 14.60 6.28
C ALA A 320 1.47 14.70 7.78
N ALA A 321 2.47 15.03 8.61
CA ALA A 321 2.27 15.26 10.03
C ALA A 321 1.38 16.49 10.33
N LEU A 322 1.54 17.57 9.56
CA LEU A 322 0.68 18.76 9.63
C LEU A 322 -0.76 18.43 9.19
N LEU A 323 -0.92 17.67 8.09
CA LEU A 323 -2.23 17.29 7.58
C LEU A 323 -2.95 16.34 8.54
N ALA A 324 -2.24 15.42 9.20
CA ALA A 324 -2.78 14.53 10.22
C ALA A 324 -3.42 15.30 11.38
N PHE A 325 -2.81 16.42 11.82
CA PHE A 325 -3.32 17.21 12.94
C PHE A 325 -4.70 17.81 12.67
N ALA A 326 -5.05 18.15 11.44
CA ALA A 326 -6.29 18.84 11.12
C ALA A 326 -7.46 17.91 10.68
N GLN A 327 -7.22 16.59 10.53
CA GLN A 327 -8.23 15.67 10.00
C GLN A 327 -9.48 15.57 10.88
N PRO A 328 -10.69 15.62 10.28
CA PRO A 328 -11.95 15.43 10.99
C PRO A 328 -12.31 13.95 11.20
N ASP A 329 -11.62 13.03 10.54
CA ASP A 329 -11.78 11.58 10.65
C ASP A 329 -10.52 10.94 11.24
N LEU A 330 -10.67 10.15 12.32
CA LEU A 330 -9.54 9.53 13.01
C LEU A 330 -8.86 8.45 12.18
N LYS A 331 -9.58 7.76 11.29
CA LYS A 331 -9.00 6.80 10.36
C LYS A 331 -8.14 7.51 9.31
N ARG A 332 -8.58 8.67 8.79
CA ARG A 332 -7.78 9.52 7.90
C ARG A 332 -6.58 10.15 8.62
N LEU A 333 -6.72 10.52 9.89
CA LEU A 333 -5.58 10.95 10.73
C LEU A 333 -4.52 9.85 10.79
N LEU A 334 -4.93 8.59 11.02
CA LEU A 334 -4.00 7.46 11.02
C LEU A 334 -3.37 7.22 9.64
N ALA A 335 -4.09 7.46 8.53
CA ALA A 335 -3.54 7.37 7.18
C ALA A 335 -2.45 8.41 6.94
N TRP A 336 -2.70 9.69 7.23
CA TRP A 336 -1.70 10.75 7.12
C TRP A 336 -0.50 10.50 8.03
N SER A 337 -0.73 10.00 9.24
CA SER A 337 0.36 9.60 10.11
C SER A 337 1.17 8.40 9.57
N THR A 338 0.57 7.54 8.72
CA THR A 338 1.31 6.50 7.99
C THR A 338 2.19 7.11 6.91
N VAL A 339 1.65 8.03 6.08
CA VAL A 339 2.44 8.77 5.08
C VAL A 339 3.68 9.38 5.73
N SER A 340 3.50 10.06 6.89
CA SER A 340 4.61 10.67 7.64
C SER A 340 5.64 9.65 8.13
N GLN A 341 5.23 8.51 8.67
CA GLN A 341 6.16 7.53 9.25
C GLN A 341 6.87 6.69 8.17
N VAL A 342 6.19 6.35 7.07
CA VAL A 342 6.82 5.66 5.93
C VAL A 342 7.84 6.57 5.24
N ALA A 343 7.50 7.85 5.07
CA ALA A 343 8.44 8.83 4.60
C ALA A 343 9.67 8.94 5.53
N LEU A 344 9.49 8.84 6.85
CA LEU A 344 10.58 8.83 7.81
C LEU A 344 11.50 7.60 7.67
N MET A 345 10.97 6.42 7.35
CA MET A 345 11.78 5.22 7.05
C MET A 345 12.68 5.44 5.83
N LEU A 346 12.10 6.01 4.78
CA LEU A 346 12.81 6.31 3.53
C LEU A 346 13.84 7.44 3.73
N ALA A 347 13.52 8.44 4.55
CA ALA A 347 14.46 9.47 4.98
C ALA A 347 15.65 8.84 5.74
N ALA A 348 15.40 7.88 6.63
CA ALA A 348 16.45 7.18 7.35
C ALA A 348 17.45 6.50 6.38
N LEU A 349 16.95 5.75 5.36
CA LEU A 349 17.82 5.12 4.36
C LEU A 349 18.73 6.11 3.62
N SER A 350 18.29 7.36 3.46
CA SER A 350 19.10 8.40 2.82
C SER A 350 20.15 9.03 3.74
N ALA A 351 19.98 8.92 5.05
CA ALA A 351 20.83 9.56 6.06
C ALA A 351 21.89 8.61 6.65
N ILE A 352 21.58 7.31 6.71
CA ILE A 352 22.45 6.31 7.32
C ILE A 352 23.80 6.24 6.59
N PRO A 353 24.95 6.25 7.33
CA PRO A 353 26.26 5.98 6.74
C PRO A 353 26.31 4.62 6.03
N ALA A 354 27.09 4.51 4.96
CA ALA A 354 27.21 3.27 4.21
C ALA A 354 27.74 2.10 5.07
N SER A 355 28.53 2.41 6.11
CA SER A 355 29.09 1.42 7.05
C SER A 355 28.06 0.74 7.93
N ASP A 356 26.89 1.38 8.16
CA ASP A 356 25.96 0.99 9.22
C ASP A 356 24.79 0.14 8.70
N GLY A 357 24.64 -0.01 7.37
CA GLY A 357 23.57 -0.79 6.76
C GLY A 357 22.16 -0.20 6.93
N PRO A 358 21.11 -0.84 6.38
CA PRO A 358 19.73 -0.35 6.41
C PRO A 358 18.96 -0.65 7.71
N ASP A 359 19.62 -1.19 8.74
CA ASP A 359 19.04 -1.80 9.93
C ASP A 359 18.08 -0.88 10.68
N THR A 360 18.47 0.37 10.87
CA THR A 360 17.67 1.38 11.56
C THR A 360 16.34 1.66 10.85
N ALA A 361 16.34 1.72 9.52
CA ALA A 361 15.12 1.94 8.74
C ALA A 361 14.19 0.72 8.79
N LEU A 362 14.73 -0.49 8.70
CA LEU A 362 13.96 -1.74 8.81
C LEU A 362 13.43 -1.96 10.22
N LEU A 363 14.18 -1.59 11.25
CA LEU A 363 13.70 -1.62 12.63
C LEU A 363 12.51 -0.67 12.83
N HIS A 364 12.55 0.53 12.22
CA HIS A 364 11.41 1.45 12.27
C HIS A 364 10.22 0.90 11.48
N LEU A 365 10.44 0.21 10.37
CA LEU A 365 9.39 -0.49 9.62
C LEU A 365 8.71 -1.55 10.48
N MET A 366 9.47 -2.43 11.15
CA MET A 366 8.92 -3.47 12.03
C MET A 366 8.15 -2.86 13.21
N SER A 367 8.72 -1.85 13.85
CA SER A 367 8.08 -1.09 14.94
C SER A 367 6.76 -0.47 14.49
N HIS A 368 6.79 0.21 13.35
CA HIS A 368 5.63 0.83 12.72
C HIS A 368 4.54 -0.19 12.39
N ALA A 369 4.90 -1.34 11.84
CA ALA A 369 3.96 -2.40 11.51
C ALA A 369 3.13 -2.81 12.73
N VAL A 370 3.77 -2.99 13.89
CA VAL A 370 3.12 -3.40 15.13
C VAL A 370 2.16 -2.31 15.65
N PHE A 371 2.64 -1.09 15.86
CA PHE A 371 1.78 -0.06 16.46
C PHE A 371 0.71 0.47 15.49
N LYS A 372 0.94 0.44 14.18
CA LYS A 372 -0.08 0.82 13.20
C LYS A 372 -1.17 -0.22 13.07
N ALA A 373 -0.82 -1.50 13.00
CA ALA A 373 -1.82 -2.56 13.03
C ALA A 373 -2.68 -2.46 14.29
N LEU A 374 -2.05 -2.25 15.47
CA LEU A 374 -2.78 -2.01 16.72
C LEU A 374 -3.76 -0.85 16.62
N LEU A 375 -3.31 0.31 16.13
CA LEU A 375 -4.14 1.51 16.03
C LEU A 375 -5.30 1.33 15.04
N PHE A 376 -5.05 0.79 13.85
CA PHE A 376 -6.10 0.58 12.85
C PHE A 376 -7.13 -0.46 13.32
N LEU A 377 -6.70 -1.60 13.87
CA LEU A 377 -7.64 -2.62 14.34
C LEU A 377 -8.46 -2.11 15.53
N THR A 378 -7.85 -1.39 16.46
CA THR A 378 -8.58 -0.81 17.60
C THR A 378 -9.52 0.31 17.14
N MET A 379 -9.13 1.10 16.13
CA MET A 379 -10.01 2.09 15.51
C MET A 379 -11.19 1.42 14.78
N GLY A 380 -10.96 0.28 14.12
CA GLY A 380 -12.03 -0.55 13.55
C GLY A 380 -13.00 -1.08 14.61
N TRP A 381 -12.47 -1.52 15.74
CA TRP A 381 -13.29 -1.95 16.88
C TRP A 381 -14.12 -0.77 17.42
N LEU A 382 -13.47 0.40 17.62
CA LEU A 382 -14.19 1.62 18.01
C LEU A 382 -15.29 1.97 17.00
N ALA A 383 -15.02 1.92 15.69
CA ALA A 383 -15.99 2.24 14.65
C ALA A 383 -17.24 1.36 14.69
N VAL A 384 -17.07 0.07 14.99
CA VAL A 384 -18.21 -0.86 15.21
C VAL A 384 -19.05 -0.44 16.42
N LEU A 385 -18.40 0.01 17.49
CA LEU A 385 -19.08 0.40 18.73
C LEU A 385 -19.76 1.78 18.66
N THR A 386 -19.23 2.70 17.83
CA THR A 386 -19.69 4.11 17.79
C THR A 386 -20.40 4.48 16.48
N GLY A 387 -20.44 3.57 15.50
CA GLY A 387 -21.02 3.81 14.19
C GLY A 387 -20.13 4.51 13.18
N GLY A 388 -18.86 4.84 13.52
CA GLY A 388 -17.94 5.47 12.58
C GLY A 388 -16.65 6.00 13.19
N THR A 389 -15.78 6.58 12.34
CA THR A 389 -14.45 7.10 12.72
C THR A 389 -14.35 8.62 12.68
N LEU A 390 -15.41 9.32 12.23
CA LEU A 390 -15.47 10.77 12.35
C LEU A 390 -15.37 11.21 13.80
N VAL A 391 -14.71 12.34 14.05
CA VAL A 391 -14.57 12.93 15.40
C VAL A 391 -15.94 13.04 16.09
N SER A 392 -17.02 13.35 15.37
CA SER A 392 -18.38 13.44 15.91
C SER A 392 -18.90 12.13 16.49
N TYR A 393 -18.52 10.97 15.94
CA TYR A 393 -18.91 9.65 16.44
C TYR A 393 -17.92 9.11 17.48
N ALA A 394 -16.62 9.38 17.28
CA ALA A 394 -15.54 8.85 18.11
C ALA A 394 -15.33 9.59 19.43
N VAL A 395 -15.93 10.77 19.60
CA VAL A 395 -15.85 11.55 20.85
C VAL A 395 -16.30 10.70 22.04
N SER A 396 -15.54 10.73 23.12
CA SER A 396 -15.78 9.95 24.35
C SER A 396 -15.67 8.42 24.17
N GLY A 397 -15.23 7.92 23.03
CA GLY A 397 -15.18 6.49 22.76
C GLY A 397 -14.41 5.68 23.80
N VAL A 398 -13.25 6.19 24.28
CA VAL A 398 -12.45 5.54 25.33
C VAL A 398 -13.11 5.62 26.70
N ARG A 399 -13.84 6.69 27.02
CA ARG A 399 -14.59 6.81 28.28
C ARG A 399 -15.81 5.90 28.30
N ARG A 400 -16.47 5.75 27.15
CA ARG A 400 -17.64 4.89 27.00
C ARG A 400 -17.24 3.41 26.97
N TYR A 401 -16.12 3.08 26.34
CA TYR A 401 -15.64 1.71 26.17
C TYR A 401 -14.22 1.58 26.72
N ALA A 402 -14.12 1.23 28.01
CA ALA A 402 -12.86 1.20 28.76
C ALA A 402 -11.86 0.18 28.19
N SER A 403 -12.34 -0.88 27.54
CA SER A 403 -11.51 -1.90 26.89
C SER A 403 -10.61 -1.34 25.78
N LEU A 404 -11.01 -0.22 25.14
CA LEU A 404 -10.25 0.46 24.10
C LEU A 404 -9.12 1.35 24.63
N ALA A 405 -9.17 1.74 25.92
CA ALA A 405 -8.25 2.73 26.51
C ALA A 405 -6.78 2.31 26.40
N ARG A 406 -6.49 1.06 26.79
CA ARG A 406 -5.11 0.54 26.77
C ARG A 406 -4.57 0.37 25.35
N PRO A 407 -5.23 -0.36 24.42
CA PRO A 407 -4.67 -0.56 23.10
C PRO A 407 -4.54 0.75 22.30
N LEU A 408 -5.51 1.68 22.38
CA LEU A 408 -5.39 3.01 21.75
C LEU A 408 -4.30 3.84 22.40
N GLY A 409 -4.24 3.87 23.73
CA GLY A 409 -3.20 4.60 24.48
C GLY A 409 -1.80 4.10 24.13
N PHE A 410 -1.58 2.79 24.16
CA PHE A 410 -0.27 2.19 23.82
C PHE A 410 0.12 2.44 22.36
N GLY A 411 -0.82 2.28 21.43
CA GLY A 411 -0.57 2.58 20.03
C GLY A 411 -0.22 4.06 19.77
N LEU A 412 -0.94 5.00 20.42
CA LEU A 412 -0.66 6.44 20.29
C LEU A 412 0.67 6.84 20.95
N LEU A 413 1.01 6.26 22.11
CA LEU A 413 2.30 6.49 22.78
C LEU A 413 3.46 5.92 21.97
N ALA A 414 3.30 4.72 21.38
CA ALA A 414 4.28 4.14 20.49
C ALA A 414 4.46 5.00 19.22
N LEU A 415 3.36 5.44 18.60
CA LEU A 415 3.39 6.32 17.44
C LEU A 415 4.03 7.68 17.78
N ALA A 416 3.75 8.25 18.93
CA ALA A 416 4.39 9.49 19.40
C ALA A 416 5.90 9.30 19.62
N GLY A 417 6.36 8.11 19.96
CA GLY A 417 7.76 7.84 20.30
C GLY A 417 8.06 8.11 21.77
N VAL A 418 7.17 7.67 22.67
CA VAL A 418 7.32 7.83 24.12
C VAL A 418 7.96 6.55 24.70
N PRO A 419 9.00 6.63 25.57
CA PRO A 419 9.52 5.45 26.26
C PRO A 419 8.45 4.82 27.17
N PRO A 420 8.41 3.49 27.35
CA PRO A 420 9.30 2.45 26.84
C PRO A 420 8.82 1.78 25.52
N PHE A 421 7.93 2.43 24.78
CA PHE A 421 7.31 1.83 23.59
C PHE A 421 8.30 1.71 22.43
N VAL A 422 8.09 0.69 21.59
CA VAL A 422 8.96 0.35 20.45
C VAL A 422 9.22 1.52 19.49
N GLY A 423 8.24 2.40 19.29
CA GLY A 423 8.37 3.58 18.43
C GLY A 423 9.35 4.63 18.94
N PHE A 424 9.65 4.66 20.25
CA PHE A 424 10.68 5.50 20.81
C PHE A 424 12.07 5.06 20.31
N PHE A 425 12.43 3.81 20.55
CA PHE A 425 13.75 3.28 20.19
C PHE A 425 14.03 3.41 18.71
N SER A 426 13.06 3.05 17.85
CA SER A 426 13.27 3.12 16.41
C SER A 426 13.44 4.56 15.89
N LYS A 427 12.76 5.56 16.47
CA LYS A 427 12.92 6.97 16.08
C LYS A 427 14.21 7.56 16.58
N GLU A 428 14.60 7.20 17.80
CA GLU A 428 15.84 7.67 18.39
C GLU A 428 17.05 7.16 17.61
N LEU A 429 17.01 5.91 17.16
CA LEU A 429 18.06 5.36 16.30
C LEU A 429 18.13 6.07 14.94
N ILE A 430 17.00 6.48 14.34
CA ILE A 430 17.01 7.32 13.14
C ILE A 430 17.67 8.68 13.42
N LEU A 431 17.36 9.28 14.56
CA LEU A 431 17.93 10.56 14.97
C LEU A 431 19.45 10.46 15.14
N THR A 432 19.92 9.41 15.82
CA THR A 432 21.34 9.14 16.05
C THR A 432 22.07 8.84 14.73
N ALA A 433 21.48 8.03 13.83
CA ALA A 433 22.06 7.74 12.52
C ALA A 433 22.17 8.98 11.63
N ALA A 434 21.16 9.87 11.67
CA ALA A 434 21.20 11.14 10.96
C ALA A 434 22.22 12.11 11.54
N GLU A 435 22.42 12.11 12.87
CA GLU A 435 23.47 12.88 13.54
C GLU A 435 24.86 12.39 13.10
N ALA A 436 25.11 11.07 13.16
CA ALA A 436 26.35 10.47 12.73
C ALA A 436 26.66 10.81 11.27
N GLY A 437 25.71 10.61 10.36
CA GLY A 437 25.90 10.91 8.93
C GLY A 437 26.08 12.40 8.63
N SER A 438 25.62 13.31 9.52
CA SER A 438 25.84 14.76 9.37
C SER A 438 27.17 15.23 9.96
N ALA A 439 27.74 14.49 10.91
CA ALA A 439 28.98 14.82 11.62
C ALA A 439 30.24 14.27 10.93
N ASP A 440 30.11 13.30 10.03
CA ASP A 440 31.22 12.73 9.29
C ASP A 440 32.04 13.77 8.52
N ALA A 441 33.34 13.50 8.31
CA ALA A 441 34.36 14.40 7.74
C ALA A 441 34.12 14.80 6.25
N GLY A 442 32.92 14.94 5.86
CA GLY A 442 32.39 15.39 4.56
C GLY A 442 30.91 15.73 4.61
N GLY A 443 30.32 15.72 5.81
CA GLY A 443 28.94 16.02 6.22
C GLY A 443 27.88 15.81 5.14
N SER A 444 27.12 14.72 5.18
CA SER A 444 26.05 14.48 4.21
C SER A 444 24.93 15.51 4.36
N LEU A 445 24.70 16.33 3.32
CA LEU A 445 23.56 17.25 3.27
C LEU A 445 22.23 16.50 3.46
N ALA A 446 22.11 15.30 2.92
CA ALA A 446 20.94 14.45 3.13
C ALA A 446 20.73 14.15 4.62
N ALA A 447 21.76 13.73 5.34
CA ALA A 447 21.70 13.45 6.77
C ALA A 447 21.34 14.70 7.61
N ALA A 448 21.90 15.87 7.27
CA ALA A 448 21.56 17.13 7.95
C ALA A 448 20.08 17.51 7.75
N ILE A 449 19.53 17.34 6.53
CA ILE A 449 18.10 17.58 6.24
C ILE A 449 17.23 16.60 7.05
N VAL A 450 17.62 15.33 7.12
CA VAL A 450 16.89 14.29 7.89
C VAL A 450 16.94 14.61 9.39
N LEU A 451 18.11 14.97 9.93
CA LEU A 451 18.27 15.34 11.34
C LEU A 451 17.31 16.49 11.73
N ALA A 452 17.29 17.55 10.93
CA ALA A 452 16.38 18.68 11.14
C ALA A 452 14.90 18.24 11.03
N THR A 453 14.60 17.33 10.10
CA THR A 453 13.23 16.82 9.89
C THR A 453 12.75 15.94 11.02
N VAL A 454 13.60 15.08 11.58
CA VAL A 454 13.27 14.25 12.75
C VAL A 454 12.98 15.14 13.95
N GLY A 455 13.85 16.14 14.19
CA GLY A 455 13.67 17.12 15.26
C GLY A 455 12.36 17.91 15.16
N ALA A 456 11.95 18.32 13.95
CA ALA A 456 10.68 19.02 13.71
C ALA A 456 9.46 18.08 13.66
N GLY A 457 9.64 16.85 13.20
CA GLY A 457 8.57 15.85 13.02
C GLY A 457 8.11 15.21 14.31
N ALA A 458 9.01 15.01 15.29
CA ALA A 458 8.68 14.42 16.58
C ALA A 458 7.60 15.23 17.35
N PRO A 459 7.72 16.56 17.52
CA PRO A 459 6.67 17.35 18.15
C PRO A 459 5.36 17.37 17.37
N LEU A 460 5.40 17.39 16.02
CA LEU A 460 4.18 17.30 15.20
C LEU A 460 3.47 15.97 15.40
N THR A 461 4.24 14.87 15.52
CA THR A 461 3.69 13.55 15.83
C THR A 461 3.03 13.53 17.22
N ALA A 462 3.68 14.09 18.22
CA ALA A 462 3.12 14.22 19.56
C ALA A 462 1.84 15.07 19.56
N ALA A 463 1.78 16.13 18.75
CA ALA A 463 0.62 16.99 18.63
C ALA A 463 -0.63 16.25 18.14
N TYR A 464 -0.57 15.53 17.02
CA TYR A 464 -1.75 14.83 16.51
C TYR A 464 -2.11 13.60 17.35
N CYS A 465 -1.15 12.91 17.97
CA CYS A 465 -1.42 11.83 18.92
C CYS A 465 -2.14 12.35 20.17
N MET A 466 -1.68 13.46 20.74
CA MET A 466 -2.33 14.10 21.90
C MET A 466 -3.74 14.59 21.53
N ARG A 467 -3.90 15.21 20.36
CA ARG A 467 -5.24 15.61 19.87
C ARG A 467 -6.19 14.42 19.77
N ALA A 468 -5.76 13.32 19.13
CA ALA A 468 -6.57 12.10 18.99
C ALA A 468 -6.98 11.55 20.36
N TRP A 469 -6.03 11.45 21.30
CA TRP A 469 -6.30 11.00 22.66
C TRP A 469 -7.31 11.89 23.39
N LEU A 470 -7.17 13.21 23.28
CA LEU A 470 -8.08 14.17 23.91
C LEU A 470 -9.50 14.10 23.34
N ILE A 471 -9.67 13.86 22.04
CA ILE A 471 -10.97 13.63 21.40
C ILE A 471 -11.61 12.36 21.95
N LEU A 472 -10.88 11.26 21.94
CA LEU A 472 -11.35 9.95 22.40
C LEU A 472 -11.69 9.91 23.90
N ASN A 473 -11.01 10.73 24.71
CA ASN A 473 -11.16 10.76 26.17
C ASN A 473 -11.97 11.96 26.69
N ARG A 474 -12.65 12.70 25.79
CA ARG A 474 -13.44 13.87 26.17
C ARG A 474 -14.67 13.46 26.97
N PRO A 475 -15.05 14.21 28.04
CA PRO A 475 -16.37 14.07 28.64
C PRO A 475 -17.44 14.60 27.66
N ASP A 476 -18.40 13.75 27.28
CA ASP A 476 -19.58 14.14 26.54
C ASP A 476 -20.77 14.20 27.49
N PRO A 477 -21.38 15.38 27.71
CA PRO A 477 -22.55 15.51 28.57
C PRO A 477 -23.76 14.72 28.05
N ALA A 478 -23.91 14.57 26.72
CA ALA A 478 -24.98 13.78 26.12
C ALA A 478 -24.77 12.28 26.35
N ALA A 479 -23.55 11.79 26.17
CA ALA A 479 -23.21 10.39 26.48
C ALA A 479 -23.35 10.08 27.99
N ALA A 480 -23.03 11.03 28.87
CA ALA A 480 -23.23 10.87 30.31
C ALA A 480 -24.75 10.82 30.67
N ALA A 481 -25.57 11.61 30.02
CA ALA A 481 -27.04 11.59 30.20
C ALA A 481 -27.66 10.27 29.66
N MET A 482 -27.18 9.75 28.53
CA MET A 482 -27.64 8.46 27.98
C MET A 482 -27.20 7.28 28.85
N ALA A 483 -25.98 7.33 29.43
CA ALA A 483 -25.50 6.29 30.34
C ALA A 483 -26.26 6.30 31.70
N ALA A 484 -26.83 7.42 32.09
CA ALA A 484 -27.65 7.55 33.29
C ALA A 484 -29.10 7.08 33.10
N THR A 485 -29.55 6.85 31.85
CA THR A 485 -30.90 6.35 31.56
C THR A 485 -30.82 4.81 31.52
N PRO A 486 -31.57 4.10 32.39
CA PRO A 486 -31.52 2.64 32.38
C PRO A 486 -31.99 2.12 31.01
N PRO A 487 -31.28 1.13 30.44
CA PRO A 487 -31.61 0.59 29.13
C PRO A 487 -33.03 -0.01 29.19
N GLN A 488 -33.94 0.53 28.37
CA GLN A 488 -35.19 -0.17 28.10
C GLN A 488 -34.85 -1.44 27.33
N ARG A 489 -34.97 -2.60 27.99
CA ARG A 489 -34.80 -3.93 27.37
C ARG A 489 -35.78 -4.08 26.20
N ARG A 490 -35.40 -3.68 25.01
CA ARG A 490 -35.95 -4.26 23.79
C ARG A 490 -35.08 -5.50 23.46
N SER A 491 -35.72 -6.66 23.41
CA SER A 491 -35.13 -7.88 22.90
C SER A 491 -34.83 -7.65 21.42
N VAL A 492 -33.60 -7.31 21.11
CA VAL A 492 -33.10 -7.22 19.73
C VAL A 492 -32.80 -8.62 19.28
N GLY A 493 -33.42 -9.08 18.19
CA GLY A 493 -33.17 -10.39 17.61
C GLY A 493 -31.78 -10.44 17.01
N GLY A 494 -30.89 -11.15 17.67
CA GLY A 494 -29.61 -11.62 17.17
C GLY A 494 -28.57 -10.58 16.73
N ILE A 495 -27.32 -11.02 16.71
CA ILE A 495 -26.13 -10.27 16.29
C ILE A 495 -26.26 -9.67 14.86
N GLU A 496 -27.18 -10.18 14.02
CA GLU A 496 -27.42 -9.68 12.65
C GLU A 496 -27.92 -8.23 12.61
N GLU A 497 -28.77 -7.81 13.53
CA GLU A 497 -29.25 -6.43 13.61
C GLU A 497 -28.15 -5.46 14.09
N LEU A 498 -27.16 -5.95 14.84
CA LEU A 498 -26.04 -5.17 15.34
C LEU A 498 -25.14 -4.62 14.19
N PHE A 499 -25.06 -5.32 13.07
CA PHE A 499 -24.23 -4.93 11.93
C PHE A 499 -25.02 -4.31 10.76
N ALA A 500 -26.35 -4.43 10.78
CA ALA A 500 -27.19 -3.93 9.69
C ALA A 500 -27.54 -2.43 9.80
N ALA A 501 -27.56 -1.86 11.00
CA ALA A 501 -27.91 -0.45 11.23
C ALA A 501 -27.15 0.15 12.42
N PRO A 502 -26.06 0.90 12.17
CA PRO A 502 -25.25 1.52 13.23
C PRO A 502 -26.03 2.44 14.17
N GLU A 503 -27.11 3.06 13.67
CA GLU A 503 -27.96 3.97 14.46
C GLU A 503 -28.82 3.24 15.49
N VAL A 504 -29.12 1.95 15.27
CA VAL A 504 -29.98 1.16 16.17
C VAL A 504 -29.20 0.57 17.35
N ILE A 505 -27.88 0.44 17.24
CA ILE A 505 -27.02 -0.17 18.28
C ILE A 505 -26.97 0.69 19.54
N GLN A 506 -27.04 2.01 19.39
CA GLN A 506 -26.86 2.94 20.53
C GLN A 506 -27.99 2.86 21.58
N ASP A 507 -29.19 2.45 21.17
CA ASP A 507 -30.37 2.46 22.06
C ASP A 507 -30.74 1.07 22.59
N ALA A 508 -30.21 -0.02 22.04
CA ALA A 508 -30.75 -1.37 22.27
C ALA A 508 -29.84 -2.31 23.07
N VAL A 509 -28.51 -2.07 23.10
CA VAL A 509 -27.55 -2.99 23.75
C VAL A 509 -26.81 -2.27 24.86
N GLY A 510 -26.71 -2.86 26.04
CA GLY A 510 -25.91 -2.33 27.15
C GLY A 510 -24.43 -2.27 26.77
N VAL A 511 -23.69 -1.28 27.31
CA VAL A 511 -22.26 -1.04 27.02
C VAL A 511 -21.41 -2.31 27.22
N GLU A 512 -21.71 -3.11 28.24
CA GLU A 512 -20.99 -4.38 28.53
C GLU A 512 -21.26 -5.45 27.46
N GLU A 513 -22.49 -5.55 26.94
CA GLU A 513 -22.85 -6.49 25.86
C GLU A 513 -22.18 -6.09 24.53
N ALA A 514 -22.14 -4.80 24.23
CA ALA A 514 -21.44 -4.28 23.04
C ALA A 514 -19.92 -4.51 23.10
N GLU A 515 -19.29 -4.29 24.26
CA GLU A 515 -17.87 -4.59 24.46
C GLU A 515 -17.55 -6.08 24.38
N SER A 516 -18.47 -6.95 24.79
CA SER A 516 -18.30 -8.41 24.71
C SER A 516 -18.49 -8.97 23.32
N ALA A 517 -19.10 -8.22 22.39
CA ALA A 517 -19.38 -8.67 21.03
C ALA A 517 -18.13 -8.95 20.15
N ILE A 518 -16.96 -8.43 20.52
CA ILE A 518 -15.73 -8.78 19.82
C ILE A 518 -15.34 -10.24 20.07
N SER A 519 -14.98 -10.97 18.99
CA SER A 519 -14.54 -12.35 19.13
C SER A 519 -13.27 -12.47 19.97
N SER A 520 -13.12 -13.60 20.69
CA SER A 520 -11.93 -13.87 21.50
C SER A 520 -10.63 -13.82 20.67
N THR A 521 -10.68 -14.31 19.43
CA THR A 521 -9.53 -14.30 18.51
C THR A 521 -9.14 -12.88 18.09
N ALA A 522 -10.11 -12.01 17.78
CA ALA A 522 -9.86 -10.63 17.43
C ALA A 522 -9.31 -9.84 18.63
N ARG A 523 -9.89 -10.05 19.82
CA ARG A 523 -9.41 -9.45 21.08
C ARG A 523 -8.00 -9.91 21.41
N ALA A 524 -7.70 -11.20 21.27
CA ALA A 524 -6.36 -11.76 21.48
C ALA A 524 -5.34 -11.10 20.52
N GLY A 525 -5.68 -10.93 19.24
CA GLY A 525 -4.82 -10.27 18.27
C GLY A 525 -4.49 -8.81 18.67
N VAL A 526 -5.50 -8.03 19.05
CA VAL A 526 -5.31 -6.64 19.54
C VAL A 526 -4.45 -6.62 20.80
N THR A 527 -4.67 -7.55 21.74
CA THR A 527 -3.89 -7.63 22.97
C THR A 527 -2.43 -8.03 22.69
N THR A 528 -2.20 -8.96 21.77
CA THR A 528 -0.84 -9.35 21.33
C THR A 528 -0.10 -8.16 20.74
N LEU A 529 -0.72 -7.41 19.82
CA LEU A 529 -0.11 -6.19 19.27
C LEU A 529 0.18 -5.15 20.36
N ALA A 530 -0.73 -4.96 21.31
CA ALA A 530 -0.53 -4.04 22.43
C ALA A 530 0.66 -4.46 23.32
N ALA A 531 0.82 -5.75 23.59
CA ALA A 531 1.98 -6.27 24.32
C ALA A 531 3.27 -6.06 23.51
N LEU A 532 3.25 -6.32 22.21
CA LEU A 532 4.42 -6.16 21.34
C LEU A 532 4.85 -4.70 21.16
N THR A 533 3.95 -3.71 21.33
CA THR A 533 4.36 -2.31 21.32
C THR A 533 5.27 -1.95 22.51
N ILE A 534 5.24 -2.73 23.58
CA ILE A 534 6.12 -2.58 24.75
C ILE A 534 7.32 -3.51 24.61
N VAL A 535 7.06 -4.82 24.46
CA VAL A 535 8.11 -5.85 24.43
C VAL A 535 9.04 -5.68 23.23
N GLY A 536 8.52 -5.24 22.08
CA GLY A 536 9.32 -4.96 20.87
C GLY A 536 10.38 -3.86 21.09
N GLY A 537 10.23 -3.02 22.11
CA GLY A 537 11.27 -2.06 22.52
C GLY A 537 12.56 -2.69 23.04
N ILE A 538 12.55 -3.99 23.33
CA ILE A 538 13.74 -4.75 23.75
C ILE A 538 14.58 -5.17 22.53
N LEU A 539 13.99 -5.19 21.34
CA LEU A 539 14.61 -5.72 20.13
C LEU A 539 15.97 -5.08 19.78
N PRO A 540 16.16 -3.75 19.87
CA PRO A 540 17.45 -3.12 19.63
C PRO A 540 18.58 -3.54 20.58
N PHE A 541 18.23 -4.12 21.74
CA PHE A 541 19.19 -4.61 22.73
C PHE A 541 19.55 -6.08 22.57
N THR A 542 19.09 -6.71 21.49
CA THR A 542 19.36 -8.10 21.15
C THR A 542 20.40 -8.17 20.04
N SER A 543 21.12 -9.29 19.97
CA SER A 543 22.05 -9.58 18.87
C SER A 543 21.38 -9.87 17.51
N LEU A 544 20.04 -9.77 17.45
CA LEU A 544 19.28 -9.97 16.20
C LEU A 544 19.30 -8.73 15.29
N VAL A 545 19.60 -7.57 15.85
CA VAL A 545 19.65 -6.29 15.13
C VAL A 545 20.97 -5.61 15.52
N ASP A 546 21.83 -5.41 14.54
CA ASP A 546 23.12 -4.77 14.77
C ASP A 546 22.99 -3.25 14.62
N VAL A 547 22.38 -2.62 15.62
CA VAL A 547 22.31 -1.17 15.70
C VAL A 547 23.22 -0.70 16.81
N GLY A 548 24.20 0.10 16.49
CA GLY A 548 25.06 0.72 17.48
C GLY A 548 24.24 1.57 18.45
N LEU A 549 23.96 1.05 19.64
CA LEU A 549 23.17 1.73 20.68
C LEU A 549 23.98 2.86 21.34
N THR A 550 24.24 3.92 20.60
CA THR A 550 24.80 5.16 21.15
C THR A 550 23.73 6.22 21.17
N PHE A 551 23.28 6.61 22.37
CA PHE A 551 22.30 7.68 22.51
C PHE A 551 23.01 9.00 22.81
N ASN A 552 22.74 10.02 22.01
CA ASN A 552 23.10 11.39 22.36
C ASN A 552 22.11 11.92 23.42
N VAL A 553 22.49 11.80 24.70
CA VAL A 553 21.61 12.17 25.83
C VAL A 553 21.10 13.62 25.76
N PRO A 554 21.88 14.65 25.41
CA PRO A 554 21.38 16.00 25.19
C PRO A 554 20.29 16.08 24.10
N LEU A 555 20.50 15.43 22.95
CA LEU A 555 19.57 15.44 21.83
C LEU A 555 18.27 14.68 22.19
N LEU A 556 18.40 13.53 22.86
CA LEU A 556 17.30 12.76 23.41
C LEU A 556 16.43 13.59 24.36
N LEU A 557 17.05 14.27 25.33
CA LEU A 557 16.32 15.10 26.30
C LEU A 557 15.65 16.31 25.61
N ALA A 558 16.30 16.88 24.60
CA ALA A 558 15.73 17.97 23.81
C ALA A 558 14.50 17.50 23.00
N SER A 559 14.57 16.35 22.34
CA SER A 559 13.45 15.77 21.58
C SER A 559 12.26 15.45 22.49
N LEU A 560 12.48 14.75 23.60
CA LEU A 560 11.44 14.42 24.59
C LEU A 560 10.84 15.69 25.23
N GLY A 561 11.68 16.68 25.59
CA GLY A 561 11.23 17.96 26.11
C GLY A 561 10.32 18.72 25.15
N LEU A 562 10.70 18.77 23.87
CA LEU A 562 9.91 19.43 22.83
C LEU A 562 8.59 18.71 22.56
N MET A 563 8.60 17.37 22.53
CA MET A 563 7.39 16.55 22.42
C MET A 563 6.44 16.78 23.59
N ALA A 564 6.96 16.78 24.84
CA ALA A 564 6.17 17.04 26.05
C ALA A 564 5.59 18.46 26.04
N ALA A 565 6.38 19.47 25.70
CA ALA A 565 5.93 20.85 25.57
C ALA A 565 4.80 21.00 24.54
N THR A 566 4.93 20.34 23.39
CA THR A 566 3.91 20.35 22.34
C THR A 566 2.63 19.63 22.77
N ALA A 567 2.74 18.48 23.44
CA ALA A 567 1.58 17.78 23.99
C ALA A 567 0.83 18.64 25.02
N VAL A 568 1.56 19.33 25.90
CA VAL A 568 0.99 20.29 26.89
C VAL A 568 0.32 21.47 26.16
N ALA A 569 0.92 22.00 25.10
CA ALA A 569 0.34 23.09 24.33
C ALA A 569 -0.99 22.67 23.66
N VAL A 570 -1.06 21.48 23.07
CA VAL A 570 -2.29 20.92 22.49
C VAL A 570 -3.36 20.68 23.55
N TRP A 571 -2.96 20.15 24.72
CA TRP A 571 -3.87 19.98 25.84
C TRP A 571 -4.41 21.32 26.37
N ALA A 572 -3.56 22.32 26.54
CA ALA A 572 -3.96 23.66 26.94
C ALA A 572 -4.90 24.31 25.90
N ALA A 573 -4.59 24.15 24.62
CA ALA A 573 -5.43 24.59 23.51
C ALA A 573 -6.82 23.95 23.51
N SER A 574 -6.96 22.73 24.01
CA SER A 574 -8.21 21.98 24.09
C SER A 574 -9.09 22.33 25.30
N ARG A 575 -8.62 23.14 26.25
CA ARG A 575 -9.32 23.50 27.50
C ARG A 575 -10.38 24.61 27.36
N GLY A 576 -10.51 25.30 26.24
CA GLY A 576 -11.41 26.43 26.07
C GLY A 576 -12.90 26.05 26.01
N VAL A 577 -13.76 26.91 26.55
CA VAL A 577 -15.23 26.71 26.59
C VAL A 577 -15.87 26.69 25.19
N ARG A 578 -15.28 27.37 24.20
CA ARG A 578 -15.80 27.49 22.83
C ARG A 578 -15.23 26.51 21.81
N THR A 579 -14.03 25.99 22.05
CA THR A 579 -13.36 25.08 21.11
C THR A 579 -12.85 23.87 21.88
N ARG A 580 -13.55 22.76 21.77
CA ARG A 580 -13.17 21.50 22.42
C ARG A 580 -12.19 20.67 21.60
N ASP A 581 -11.76 21.13 20.41
CA ASP A 581 -10.75 20.51 19.55
C ASP A 581 -9.67 21.52 19.21
N ALA A 582 -8.40 21.17 19.43
CA ALA A 582 -7.26 22.04 19.14
C ALA A 582 -7.21 22.43 17.65
N ALA A 583 -7.57 21.54 16.74
CA ALA A 583 -7.62 21.84 15.30
C ALA A 583 -8.66 22.91 14.95
N ALA A 584 -9.73 23.06 15.74
CA ALA A 584 -10.74 24.12 15.52
C ALA A 584 -10.20 25.54 15.77
N ARG A 585 -9.03 25.66 16.41
CA ARG A 585 -8.34 26.97 16.58
C ARG A 585 -7.53 27.39 15.37
N LEU A 586 -7.26 26.47 14.44
CA LEU A 586 -6.60 26.84 13.18
C LEU A 586 -7.50 27.77 12.36
N PRO A 587 -6.93 28.73 11.61
CA PRO A 587 -7.69 29.50 10.63
C PRO A 587 -8.49 28.59 9.71
N ALA A 588 -9.72 28.98 9.38
CA ALA A 588 -10.63 28.16 8.58
C ALA A 588 -10.01 27.76 7.21
N SER A 589 -9.24 28.67 6.59
CA SER A 589 -8.54 28.42 5.34
C SER A 589 -7.48 27.32 5.47
N LEU A 590 -6.67 27.35 6.53
CA LEU A 590 -5.65 26.31 6.78
C LEU A 590 -6.29 24.96 7.11
N ARG A 591 -7.36 24.96 7.89
CA ARG A 591 -8.09 23.73 8.21
C ARG A 591 -8.70 23.13 6.94
N LEU A 592 -9.37 23.92 6.13
CA LEU A 592 -9.95 23.46 4.87
C LEU A 592 -8.88 22.94 3.91
N ALA A 593 -7.77 23.67 3.77
CA ALA A 593 -6.64 23.21 2.96
C ALA A 593 -6.09 21.86 3.45
N ALA A 594 -5.95 21.69 4.77
CA ALA A 594 -5.47 20.43 5.33
C ALA A 594 -6.50 19.28 5.17
N GLU A 595 -7.81 19.55 5.33
CA GLU A 595 -8.87 18.58 5.08
C GLU A 595 -8.89 18.11 3.63
N GLN A 596 -8.56 18.99 2.68
CA GLN A 596 -8.50 18.74 1.23
C GLN A 596 -7.11 18.30 0.74
N GLY A 597 -6.19 17.94 1.62
CA GLY A 597 -4.84 17.51 1.22
C GLY A 597 -4.04 18.58 0.46
N CYS A 598 -4.19 19.85 0.84
CA CYS A 598 -3.57 21.02 0.19
C CYS A 598 -3.94 21.19 -1.29
N GLY A 599 -5.07 20.66 -1.73
CA GLY A 599 -5.59 20.85 -3.10
C GLY A 599 -4.85 20.02 -4.17
N VAL A 600 -4.12 18.98 -3.78
CA VAL A 600 -3.40 18.09 -4.71
C VAL A 600 -4.36 17.40 -5.69
N ASP A 601 -5.56 17.00 -5.24
CA ASP A 601 -6.62 16.50 -6.12
C ASP A 601 -6.96 17.48 -7.24
N THR A 602 -7.05 18.77 -6.93
CA THR A 602 -7.32 19.81 -7.94
C THR A 602 -6.15 19.94 -8.91
N ALA A 603 -4.91 19.84 -8.41
CA ALA A 603 -3.73 19.85 -9.27
C ALA A 603 -3.73 18.63 -10.22
N TYR A 604 -4.05 17.43 -9.74
CA TYR A 604 -4.18 16.25 -10.59
C TYR A 604 -5.29 16.40 -11.63
N GLN A 605 -6.44 16.97 -11.25
CA GLN A 605 -7.51 17.22 -12.20
C GLN A 605 -7.07 18.16 -13.33
N VAL A 606 -6.38 19.27 -13.00
CA VAL A 606 -5.95 20.26 -13.97
C VAL A 606 -4.79 19.77 -14.83
N VAL A 607 -3.78 19.13 -14.22
CA VAL A 607 -2.52 18.77 -14.92
C VAL A 607 -2.64 17.43 -15.65
N VAL A 608 -3.44 16.49 -15.15
CA VAL A 608 -3.51 15.12 -15.69
C VAL A 608 -4.89 14.82 -16.28
N ALA A 609 -5.96 14.94 -15.48
CA ALA A 609 -7.27 14.44 -15.87
C ALA A 609 -7.87 15.27 -17.03
N HIS A 610 -7.87 16.60 -16.94
CA HIS A 610 -8.44 17.46 -17.98
C HIS A 610 -7.71 17.33 -19.31
N PRO A 611 -6.36 17.36 -19.40
CA PRO A 611 -5.64 17.13 -20.65
C PRO A 611 -5.91 15.74 -21.24
N THR A 612 -5.90 14.70 -20.40
CA THR A 612 -6.17 13.32 -20.85
C THR A 612 -7.58 13.18 -21.40
N LEU A 613 -8.58 13.73 -20.72
CA LEU A 613 -9.97 13.72 -21.19
C LEU A 613 -10.16 14.59 -22.44
N ALA A 614 -9.40 15.69 -22.59
CA ALA A 614 -9.41 16.49 -23.80
C ALA A 614 -8.83 15.71 -24.98
N LEU A 615 -7.71 15.01 -24.76
CA LEU A 615 -7.10 14.13 -25.75
C LEU A 615 -8.07 12.99 -26.14
N ALA A 616 -8.68 12.31 -25.16
CA ALA A 616 -9.65 11.25 -25.39
C ALA A 616 -10.84 11.75 -26.23
N ARG A 617 -11.38 12.94 -25.91
CA ARG A 617 -12.44 13.56 -26.72
C ARG A 617 -11.98 13.87 -28.15
N GLY A 618 -10.73 14.31 -28.31
CA GLY A 618 -10.12 14.53 -29.63
C GLY A 618 -10.02 13.23 -30.44
N VAL A 619 -9.57 12.16 -29.81
CA VAL A 619 -9.51 10.82 -30.44
C VAL A 619 -10.90 10.33 -30.82
N THR A 620 -11.88 10.42 -29.93
CA THR A 620 -13.27 10.03 -30.19
C THR A 620 -13.87 10.88 -31.34
N TRP A 621 -13.57 12.17 -31.36
CA TRP A 621 -14.00 13.05 -32.46
C TRP A 621 -13.39 12.62 -33.79
N LEU A 622 -12.09 12.30 -33.79
CA LEU A 622 -11.37 11.80 -34.98
C LEU A 622 -11.98 10.49 -35.48
N ASP A 623 -12.26 9.57 -34.57
CA ASP A 623 -12.90 8.30 -34.87
C ASP A 623 -14.27 8.49 -35.54
N HIS A 624 -15.16 9.24 -34.89
CA HIS A 624 -16.51 9.45 -35.41
C HIS A 624 -16.59 10.31 -36.68
N HIS A 625 -15.71 11.30 -36.84
CA HIS A 625 -15.82 12.22 -38.00
C HIS A 625 -14.94 11.79 -39.17
N ILE A 626 -13.79 11.20 -38.89
CA ILE A 626 -12.86 10.79 -39.96
C ILE A 626 -13.01 9.30 -40.29
N LEU A 627 -12.79 8.41 -39.33
CA LEU A 627 -12.82 6.96 -39.61
C LEU A 627 -14.22 6.49 -39.98
N ASP A 628 -15.23 6.81 -39.21
CA ASP A 628 -16.63 6.54 -39.55
C ASP A 628 -17.06 7.26 -40.83
N GLY A 629 -16.51 8.45 -41.07
CA GLY A 629 -16.72 9.21 -42.30
C GLY A 629 -16.23 8.45 -43.52
N TYR A 630 -15.04 7.85 -43.47
CA TYR A 630 -14.51 6.98 -44.55
C TYR A 630 -15.36 5.75 -44.76
N VAL A 631 -15.77 5.06 -43.69
CA VAL A 631 -16.61 3.85 -43.77
C VAL A 631 -17.98 4.18 -44.38
N ARG A 632 -18.62 5.26 -43.93
CA ARG A 632 -19.91 5.72 -44.53
C ARG A 632 -19.77 6.16 -45.98
N SER A 633 -18.67 6.89 -46.30
CA SER A 633 -18.42 7.30 -47.66
C SER A 633 -18.20 6.10 -48.60
N ALA A 634 -17.48 5.06 -48.14
CA ALA A 634 -17.34 3.83 -48.90
C ALA A 634 -18.68 3.12 -49.07
N GLY A 635 -19.53 3.09 -48.02
CA GLY A 635 -20.90 2.57 -48.12
C GLY A 635 -21.77 3.38 -49.11
N HIS A 636 -21.70 4.71 -49.05
CA HIS A 636 -22.40 5.56 -50.01
C HIS A 636 -21.87 5.41 -51.43
N ALA A 637 -20.56 5.28 -51.61
CA ALA A 637 -19.98 4.98 -52.91
C ALA A 637 -20.47 3.64 -53.48
N ALA A 638 -20.49 2.60 -52.62
CA ALA A 638 -21.01 1.29 -53.06
C ALA A 638 -22.50 1.33 -53.40
N THR A 639 -23.33 2.04 -52.62
CA THR A 639 -24.77 2.22 -52.93
C THR A 639 -24.98 3.07 -54.19
N PHE A 640 -24.16 4.12 -54.40
CA PHE A 640 -24.18 4.93 -55.59
C PHE A 640 -23.83 4.10 -56.85
N VAL A 641 -22.74 3.34 -56.76
CA VAL A 641 -22.33 2.41 -57.85
C VAL A 641 -23.41 1.36 -58.11
N GLY A 642 -24.04 0.82 -57.05
CA GLY A 642 -25.17 -0.11 -57.16
C GLY A 642 -26.37 0.51 -57.89
N ALA A 643 -26.78 1.71 -57.46
CA ALA A 643 -27.91 2.44 -58.07
C ALA A 643 -27.61 2.85 -59.54
N ALA A 644 -26.37 3.31 -59.79
CA ALA A 644 -25.94 3.59 -61.16
C ALA A 644 -25.94 2.32 -62.03
N SER A 645 -25.47 1.19 -61.48
CA SER A 645 -25.49 -0.11 -62.16
C SER A 645 -26.93 -0.57 -62.47
N GLU A 646 -27.88 -0.31 -61.56
CA GLU A 646 -29.29 -0.62 -61.73
C GLU A 646 -29.94 0.25 -62.83
N GLN A 647 -29.61 1.54 -62.90
CA GLN A 647 -30.04 2.42 -64.00
C GLN A 647 -29.44 2.05 -65.35
N PHE A 648 -28.22 1.53 -65.39
CA PHE A 648 -27.52 1.10 -66.57
C PHE A 648 -27.70 -0.39 -66.86
N SER A 649 -28.51 -1.12 -66.13
CA SER A 649 -28.93 -2.50 -66.38
C SER A 649 -30.27 -2.54 -67.14
N PRO A 650 -30.28 -2.14 -68.37
CA PRO A 650 -31.51 -2.22 -69.15
C PRO A 650 -31.77 -3.69 -69.56
N VAL A 651 -33.03 -4.00 -69.71
CA VAL A 651 -33.51 -5.27 -70.27
C VAL A 651 -32.89 -5.57 -71.64
N LYS A 652 -32.09 -4.63 -72.17
CA LYS A 652 -31.34 -4.78 -73.42
C LYS A 652 -29.85 -4.96 -73.13
N PRO A 653 -29.19 -6.02 -73.66
CA PRO A 653 -27.81 -6.38 -73.33
C PRO A 653 -26.72 -5.38 -73.84
N ALA A 654 -27.06 -4.49 -74.77
CA ALA A 654 -26.11 -3.62 -75.46
C ALA A 654 -25.39 -2.58 -74.52
N PRO A 655 -26.05 -1.88 -73.60
CA PRO A 655 -25.34 -0.93 -72.69
C PRO A 655 -24.44 -1.61 -71.69
N ALA A 656 -24.82 -2.79 -71.19
CA ALA A 656 -23.95 -3.52 -70.23
C ALA A 656 -22.67 -4.01 -70.94
N LEU A 657 -22.75 -4.38 -72.18
CA LEU A 657 -21.60 -4.80 -73.02
C LEU A 657 -20.64 -3.64 -73.28
N VAL A 658 -21.18 -2.43 -73.48
CA VAL A 658 -20.36 -1.20 -73.65
C VAL A 658 -19.61 -0.83 -72.35
N LEU A 659 -20.26 -0.99 -71.21
CA LEU A 659 -19.61 -0.73 -69.90
C LEU A 659 -18.50 -1.75 -69.61
N VAL A 660 -18.71 -3.00 -69.84
CA VAL A 660 -17.69 -4.05 -69.73
C VAL A 660 -16.52 -3.80 -70.66
N LEU A 661 -16.78 -3.47 -71.92
CA LEU A 661 -15.76 -3.12 -72.92
C LEU A 661 -14.98 -1.87 -72.51
N ALA A 662 -15.66 -0.82 -72.03
CA ALA A 662 -15.00 0.39 -71.49
C ALA A 662 -14.12 0.10 -70.24
N GLY A 663 -14.60 -0.76 -69.34
CA GLY A 663 -13.81 -1.23 -68.18
C GLY A 663 -12.57 -2.01 -68.61
N VAL A 664 -12.70 -2.93 -69.52
CA VAL A 664 -11.56 -3.69 -70.07
C VAL A 664 -10.57 -2.78 -70.80
N LEU A 665 -11.04 -1.77 -71.50
CA LEU A 665 -10.20 -0.82 -72.20
C LEU A 665 -9.44 0.09 -71.22
N ILE A 666 -10.09 0.54 -70.16
CA ILE A 666 -9.45 1.31 -69.07
C ILE A 666 -8.39 0.47 -68.38
N PHE A 667 -8.67 -0.79 -68.06
CA PHE A 667 -7.68 -1.70 -67.45
C PHE A 667 -6.51 -1.98 -68.39
N ALA A 668 -6.77 -2.15 -69.69
CA ALA A 668 -5.72 -2.35 -70.67
C ALA A 668 -4.83 -1.11 -70.84
N VAL A 669 -5.42 0.09 -70.85
CA VAL A 669 -4.67 1.35 -70.89
C VAL A 669 -3.88 1.56 -69.60
N LEU A 670 -4.48 1.30 -68.44
CA LEU A 670 -3.77 1.36 -67.14
C LEU A 670 -2.64 0.34 -67.07
N GLY A 671 -2.82 -0.86 -67.57
CA GLY A 671 -1.78 -1.88 -67.66
C GLY A 671 -0.61 -1.50 -68.56
N VAL A 672 -0.87 -0.74 -69.63
CA VAL A 672 0.17 -0.24 -70.55
C VAL A 672 0.86 1.00 -70.01
N VAL A 673 0.18 1.83 -69.18
CA VAL A 673 0.74 3.07 -68.63
C VAL A 673 1.48 2.84 -67.31
N LEU A 674 1.11 1.79 -66.55
CA LEU A 674 1.67 1.46 -65.24
C LEU A 674 2.63 0.27 -65.25
N GLY A 675 2.71 -0.51 -66.32
CA GLY A 675 3.69 -1.55 -66.55
C GLY A 675 4.79 -1.05 -67.47
#